data_5056b78999558abcef7359b2091bd03a
#
_entry.id   5056b78999558abcef7359b2091bd03a
#
_cell.length_a   1.000
_cell.length_b   1.000
_cell.length_c   1.000
_cell.angle_alpha   90.00
_cell.angle_beta   90.00
_cell.angle_gamma   90.00
#
_symmetry.space_group_name_H-M   'P 1'
#
loop_
_entity.id
_entity.type
_entity.pdbx_description
1 polymer ?
#
loop_
_entity_poly.entity_id
_entity_poly.type
_entity_poly.pdbx_seq_one_letter_code
_entity_poly.pdbx_strand_id
1 'polypeptide(L)'
;MQCPKCKKEIEDNSLKCKFCGAKIASVCKDCGTINPITAKECSNCHKVLLKICTECGAANLPEAKACRKCGVEFVVPQKKFNPKPEYNAEMNSQQKVKARLLDAIKDADKTIITLNGESGIGKDLVLRYTINELKNAKLLWLWGTCTQVTQLSPFGYFQDLLLTFFNVNNFCPDTLQLKKNSVKFFKQDFPALSNSEILDLLNFLYPENLDKYENIYFNKAKMFNIMKKVLLTIIEKIKAVFVIDDFENIDGMSFDFLKEILKDDYFLERCKFILISKITKPGMGCITSPKLTEDNYIDLTIAPFTKNQVEILVKQYSDLEIGEDFINLALKVSAGNPSIVEQMVLLYKDIRRNGLKHITYNSIESILDARLGILKQEDLPSYRMLIAMSVLGKKFYPAMLEHFDNNSEKEFERIIENLVQRGYINQINNLSFEFKSNEIWKNIVSVVKNDDCFYEVLNILYETLSIYKQSSIALLGYIVQKLNNDDQALATWTLLMKQASYIGDIGLYIVAQKQALKLVENKHGNFYQKIKKNIYTRVGKLLEPIDHKTAFEYLQNAVMMLEDNEELTHIELLGYLASSSMKSGNYWGAIECADSVLNKLPENMELERTLVKSRQVKPLLKLGNYGQVINLIDTEIMPVFEKYLAKGRNTQVITVKELYLTWIDVYFDFAEALTFQGDGRMFEITKLIFDIIERNQIKEPAILCKAHLALALANTIKGDLKTSEKILDDILKEYSLDSMDAFIVSRWNFIDIANKFIAKDYDSLYTELFNVVAYANNVNDSFTKNILKTLLAKMLTDKNESKKALEILEEQVAYFAKEKVATGVLLCWYLIAEIKLVLSGTQFALDIANKALDIAQGPNINNYYFIALFNKLIGEIYMAKQDFDSAKVYLEKSIFVAKQFNLLTILVKDYIQYAKFYQELALPKSTLRANYIKQSLKMFQMAKNVSIVAEHPHLQKLIREELSILTSFCKLNGIILKKGTK
;
A
#
# COMPACT_ATOMS: atom_id res chain seq x y z
N MET A 1 36.77 -51.13 15.72
CA MET A 1 35.62 -50.76 16.56
C MET A 1 34.30 -51.25 15.98
N GLN A 2 33.23 -51.39 16.79
CA GLN A 2 31.92 -51.80 16.27
C GLN A 2 31.04 -50.61 15.86
N CYS A 3 30.36 -50.71 14.74
CA CYS A 3 29.42 -49.71 14.30
C CYS A 3 28.21 -49.57 15.26
N PRO A 4 27.93 -48.35 15.79
CA PRO A 4 26.83 -48.17 16.74
C PRO A 4 25.43 -48.52 16.17
N LYS A 5 25.29 -48.47 14.82
CA LYS A 5 23.98 -48.69 14.15
C LYS A 5 23.77 -50.13 13.72
N CYS A 6 24.77 -50.79 13.12
CA CYS A 6 24.62 -52.16 12.60
C CYS A 6 25.46 -53.21 13.32
N LYS A 7 26.21 -52.84 14.36
CA LYS A 7 27.06 -53.67 15.26
C LYS A 7 28.13 -54.51 14.55
N LYS A 8 28.37 -54.30 13.22
CA LYS A 8 29.45 -54.97 12.50
C LYS A 8 30.81 -54.32 12.80
N GLU A 9 31.88 -55.12 12.78
CA GLU A 9 33.23 -54.61 12.95
C GLU A 9 33.67 -53.76 11.80
N ILE A 10 34.30 -52.64 12.11
CA ILE A 10 34.79 -51.64 11.18
C ILE A 10 36.17 -51.20 11.59
N GLU A 11 36.95 -50.70 10.63
CA GLU A 11 38.29 -50.19 10.83
C GLU A 11 38.28 -48.98 11.75
N ASP A 12 39.26 -48.89 12.65
CA ASP A 12 39.45 -47.76 13.50
C ASP A 12 39.74 -46.50 12.65
N ASN A 13 39.16 -45.35 13.07
CA ASN A 13 39.22 -44.04 12.36
C ASN A 13 38.34 -43.94 11.09
N SER A 14 37.46 -44.89 10.81
CA SER A 14 36.51 -44.76 9.72
C SER A 14 35.47 -43.66 10.01
N LEU A 15 35.26 -42.72 9.12
CA LEU A 15 34.26 -41.63 9.23
C LEU A 15 32.83 -42.15 9.01
N LYS A 16 32.69 -43.23 8.20
CA LYS A 16 31.38 -43.87 7.90
C LYS A 16 31.52 -45.40 7.92
N CYS A 17 30.47 -46.08 8.37
CA CYS A 17 30.37 -47.52 8.29
C CYS A 17 30.25 -48.00 6.83
N LYS A 18 31.15 -48.86 6.39
CA LYS A 18 31.13 -49.44 5.05
C LYS A 18 29.94 -50.37 4.80
N PHE A 19 29.26 -50.86 5.85
CA PHE A 19 28.15 -51.80 5.72
C PHE A 19 26.79 -51.16 5.72
N CYS A 20 26.57 -50.05 6.51
CA CYS A 20 25.26 -49.40 6.64
C CYS A 20 25.30 -47.89 6.32
N GLY A 21 26.41 -47.32 5.94
CA GLY A 21 26.58 -45.92 5.59
C GLY A 21 26.48 -44.94 6.77
N ALA A 22 26.24 -45.41 8.00
CA ALA A 22 26.10 -44.54 9.16
C ALA A 22 27.41 -43.79 9.43
N LYS A 23 27.29 -42.49 9.75
CA LYS A 23 28.41 -41.67 10.19
C LYS A 23 28.85 -42.08 11.59
N ILE A 24 30.11 -42.35 11.79
CA ILE A 24 30.66 -42.95 13.04
C ILE A 24 31.56 -41.97 13.75
N ALA A 25 32.27 -41.15 13.00
CA ALA A 25 33.21 -40.18 13.52
C ALA A 25 33.08 -38.84 12.81
N SER A 26 33.54 -37.81 13.46
CA SER A 26 33.61 -36.42 12.93
C SER A 26 35.07 -35.92 13.09
N VAL A 27 35.47 -35.08 12.14
CA VAL A 27 36.78 -34.41 12.17
C VAL A 27 36.63 -33.08 12.90
N CYS A 28 37.48 -32.84 13.88
CA CYS A 28 37.51 -31.53 14.53
C CYS A 28 38.00 -30.49 13.51
N LYS A 29 37.25 -29.40 13.37
CA LYS A 29 37.56 -28.36 12.40
C LYS A 29 38.83 -27.56 12.71
N ASP A 30 39.22 -27.48 13.96
CA ASP A 30 40.34 -26.66 14.40
C ASP A 30 41.69 -27.39 14.40
N CYS A 31 41.69 -28.68 14.76
CA CYS A 31 42.95 -29.44 14.84
C CYS A 31 43.01 -30.70 13.97
N GLY A 32 41.95 -30.96 13.12
CA GLY A 32 41.92 -32.09 12.22
C GLY A 32 41.75 -33.46 12.88
N THR A 33 41.69 -33.59 14.19
CA THR A 33 41.58 -34.86 14.91
C THR A 33 40.23 -35.52 14.68
N ILE A 34 40.22 -36.83 14.37
CA ILE A 34 39.01 -37.63 14.22
C ILE A 34 38.48 -38.04 15.60
N ASN A 35 37.21 -37.71 15.87
CA ASN A 35 36.53 -38.01 17.12
C ASN A 35 35.29 -38.85 16.85
N PRO A 36 34.87 -39.71 17.81
CA PRO A 36 33.59 -40.41 17.71
C PRO A 36 32.45 -39.44 17.49
N ILE A 37 31.41 -39.83 16.74
CA ILE A 37 30.24 -38.93 16.43
C ILE A 37 29.50 -38.50 17.69
N THR A 38 29.66 -39.24 18.79
CA THR A 38 29.05 -38.97 20.11
C THR A 38 29.96 -38.13 21.01
N ALA A 39 31.19 -37.82 20.60
CA ALA A 39 32.12 -37.04 21.41
C ALA A 39 31.59 -35.62 21.64
N LYS A 40 31.53 -35.20 22.89
CA LYS A 40 31.13 -33.85 23.29
C LYS A 40 32.26 -32.84 23.02
N GLU A 41 33.48 -33.27 23.19
CA GLU A 41 34.70 -32.46 23.06
C GLU A 41 35.72 -33.19 22.21
N CYS A 42 36.59 -32.42 21.57
CA CYS A 42 37.72 -33.00 20.81
C CYS A 42 38.74 -33.59 21.75
N SER A 43 39.17 -34.85 21.47
CA SER A 43 40.17 -35.55 22.28
C SER A 43 41.56 -34.91 22.27
N ASN A 44 41.87 -34.04 21.33
CA ASN A 44 43.17 -33.39 21.20
C ASN A 44 43.16 -31.90 21.63
N CYS A 45 42.20 -31.10 21.14
CA CYS A 45 42.18 -29.65 21.41
C CYS A 45 41.09 -29.24 22.41
N HIS A 46 40.34 -30.18 22.95
CA HIS A 46 39.26 -30.00 23.94
C HIS A 46 38.13 -29.04 23.48
N LYS A 47 38.05 -28.72 22.19
CA LYS A 47 36.98 -27.92 21.67
C LYS A 47 35.65 -28.68 21.69
N VAL A 48 34.56 -27.99 22.09
CA VAL A 48 33.21 -28.57 22.15
C VAL A 48 32.76 -28.96 20.73
N LEU A 49 32.43 -30.22 20.55
CA LEU A 49 31.95 -30.81 19.29
C LEU A 49 30.43 -30.94 19.24
N LEU A 50 29.77 -31.13 20.38
CA LEU A 50 28.33 -31.26 20.54
C LEU A 50 27.84 -30.60 21.80
N LYS A 51 26.75 -29.84 21.71
CA LYS A 51 26.04 -29.26 22.85
C LYS A 51 24.78 -30.07 23.16
N ILE A 52 24.72 -30.69 24.31
CA ILE A 52 23.59 -31.52 24.70
C ILE A 52 22.57 -30.67 25.44
N CYS A 53 21.30 -30.71 25.03
CA CYS A 53 20.21 -30.05 25.74
C CYS A 53 19.94 -30.71 27.07
N THR A 54 19.95 -29.95 28.16
CA THR A 54 19.69 -30.44 29.54
C THR A 54 18.26 -30.90 29.73
N GLU A 55 17.31 -30.30 28.99
CA GLU A 55 15.88 -30.61 29.15
C GLU A 55 15.40 -31.83 28.36
N CYS A 56 15.92 -32.05 27.16
CA CYS A 56 15.43 -33.12 26.28
C CYS A 56 16.51 -34.09 25.79
N GLY A 57 17.76 -33.93 26.22
CA GLY A 57 18.89 -34.78 25.84
C GLY A 57 19.31 -34.71 24.36
N ALA A 58 18.73 -33.83 23.57
CA ALA A 58 19.06 -33.75 22.15
C ALA A 58 20.45 -33.14 21.94
N ALA A 59 21.23 -33.73 21.03
CA ALA A 59 22.50 -33.19 20.60
C ALA A 59 22.29 -32.05 19.59
N ASN A 60 22.95 -30.92 19.83
CA ASN A 60 22.88 -29.70 19.03
C ASN A 60 24.30 -29.30 18.58
N LEU A 61 24.38 -28.42 17.59
CA LEU A 61 25.66 -27.86 17.18
C LEU A 61 26.26 -27.04 18.33
N PRO A 62 27.57 -26.90 18.47
CA PRO A 62 28.20 -26.10 19.52
C PRO A 62 27.69 -24.65 19.56
N GLU A 63 27.41 -24.08 18.40
CA GLU A 63 26.97 -22.71 18.19
C GLU A 63 25.45 -22.51 18.41
N ALA A 64 24.67 -23.58 18.57
CA ALA A 64 23.24 -23.48 18.72
C ALA A 64 22.83 -22.67 19.97
N LYS A 65 21.98 -21.68 19.82
CA LYS A 65 21.42 -20.86 20.91
C LYS A 65 20.22 -21.51 21.57
N ALA A 66 19.45 -22.27 20.81
CA ALA A 66 18.30 -23.00 21.30
C ALA A 66 18.34 -24.47 20.87
N CYS A 67 17.71 -25.31 21.67
CA CYS A 67 17.63 -26.73 21.35
C CYS A 67 16.73 -26.96 20.14
N ARG A 68 17.25 -27.63 19.11
CA ARG A 68 16.52 -27.97 17.90
C ARG A 68 15.29 -28.87 18.12
N LYS A 69 15.24 -29.57 19.28
CA LYS A 69 14.16 -30.51 19.57
C LYS A 69 13.07 -29.94 20.49
N CYS A 70 13.43 -29.14 21.49
CA CYS A 70 12.49 -28.61 22.48
C CYS A 70 12.44 -27.08 22.54
N GLY A 71 13.24 -26.38 21.77
CA GLY A 71 13.24 -24.91 21.70
C GLY A 71 13.87 -24.21 22.92
N VAL A 72 14.33 -24.94 23.93
CA VAL A 72 14.97 -24.35 25.12
C VAL A 72 16.26 -23.67 24.71
N GLU A 73 16.40 -22.41 25.09
CA GLU A 73 17.62 -21.65 24.81
C GLU A 73 18.80 -22.19 25.62
N PHE A 74 19.92 -22.35 24.93
CA PHE A 74 21.17 -22.63 25.64
C PHE A 74 21.74 -21.31 26.15
N VAL A 75 21.86 -21.20 27.47
CA VAL A 75 22.59 -20.10 28.09
C VAL A 75 24.05 -20.22 27.67
N VAL A 76 24.45 -19.47 26.64
CA VAL A 76 25.86 -19.27 26.35
C VAL A 76 26.37 -18.30 27.44
N PRO A 77 27.48 -18.60 28.13
CA PRO A 77 28.11 -17.60 28.97
C PRO A 77 28.44 -16.40 28.08
N GLN A 78 27.64 -15.35 28.18
CA GLN A 78 27.97 -14.07 27.51
C GLN A 78 29.28 -13.62 28.12
N LYS A 79 30.34 -13.40 27.33
CA LYS A 79 31.38 -12.48 27.68
C LYS A 79 30.68 -11.15 27.95
N LYS A 80 30.52 -10.81 29.24
CA LYS A 80 29.85 -9.58 29.64
C LYS A 80 30.80 -8.43 29.37
N PHE A 81 30.66 -7.82 28.19
CA PHE A 81 31.17 -6.47 27.98
C PHE A 81 30.23 -5.53 28.74
N ASN A 82 30.65 -5.06 29.90
CA ASN A 82 29.97 -4.19 30.84
C ASN A 82 28.51 -4.57 31.21
N PRO A 83 28.20 -4.76 32.49
CA PRO A 83 26.80 -4.83 32.91
C PRO A 83 26.14 -3.51 32.53
N LYS A 84 25.03 -3.57 31.76
CA LYS A 84 24.12 -2.43 31.67
C LYS A 84 23.80 -2.02 33.11
N PRO A 85 23.87 -0.72 33.46
CA PRO A 85 23.45 -0.27 34.74
C PRO A 85 22.06 -0.84 35.03
N GLU A 86 21.90 -1.51 36.18
CA GLU A 86 20.60 -1.97 36.61
C GLU A 86 19.75 -0.72 36.81
N TYR A 87 18.77 -0.52 35.92
CA TYR A 87 17.77 0.50 36.12
C TYR A 87 17.05 0.17 37.42
N ASN A 88 17.14 1.10 38.38
CA ASN A 88 16.52 0.93 39.67
C ASN A 88 15.00 0.79 39.48
N ALA A 89 14.40 -0.17 40.20
CA ALA A 89 12.96 -0.48 40.12
C ALA A 89 12.04 0.72 40.47
N GLU A 90 12.59 1.84 40.91
CA GLU A 90 11.85 3.04 41.35
C GLU A 90 11.44 4.01 40.24
N MET A 91 11.71 3.71 38.94
CA MET A 91 11.31 4.57 37.82
C MET A 91 9.84 4.37 37.44
N ASN A 92 8.94 4.98 38.16
CA ASN A 92 7.50 4.79 38.15
C ASN A 92 6.82 4.86 36.75
N SER A 93 7.27 5.69 35.83
CA SER A 93 6.63 5.79 34.51
C SER A 93 6.92 4.59 33.61
N GLN A 94 8.12 4.06 33.65
CA GLN A 94 8.50 2.85 32.89
C GLN A 94 7.91 1.59 33.51
N GLN A 95 7.75 1.52 34.83
CA GLN A 95 7.09 0.40 35.48
C GLN A 95 5.62 0.26 35.10
N LYS A 96 4.88 1.39 34.97
CA LYS A 96 3.48 1.35 34.52
C LYS A 96 3.36 0.82 33.10
N VAL A 97 4.23 1.28 32.19
CA VAL A 97 4.24 0.79 30.80
C VAL A 97 4.64 -0.68 30.75
N LYS A 98 5.65 -1.10 31.53
CA LYS A 98 6.07 -2.50 31.65
C LYS A 98 4.93 -3.39 32.14
N ALA A 99 4.21 -2.99 33.18
CA ALA A 99 3.07 -3.75 33.71
C ALA A 99 1.97 -3.91 32.64
N ARG A 100 1.59 -2.82 31.97
CA ARG A 100 0.61 -2.87 30.87
C ARG A 100 1.08 -3.74 29.70
N LEU A 101 2.37 -3.73 29.37
CA LEU A 101 2.95 -4.58 28.34
C LEU A 101 2.90 -6.05 28.74
N LEU A 102 3.19 -6.38 30.00
CA LEU A 102 3.08 -7.73 30.54
C LEU A 102 1.63 -8.23 30.48
N ASP A 103 0.67 -7.40 30.86
CA ASP A 103 -0.74 -7.72 30.80
C ASP A 103 -1.20 -7.92 29.35
N ALA A 104 -0.81 -7.06 28.43
CA ALA A 104 -1.14 -7.19 27.01
C ALA A 104 -0.55 -8.44 26.35
N ILE A 105 0.65 -8.87 26.75
CA ILE A 105 1.26 -10.11 26.24
C ILE A 105 0.52 -11.34 26.77
N LYS A 106 -0.01 -11.29 27.99
CA LYS A 106 -0.78 -12.38 28.60
C LYS A 106 -2.23 -12.44 28.14
N ASP A 107 -2.79 -11.31 27.75
CA ASP A 107 -4.16 -11.18 27.25
C ASP A 107 -4.30 -11.87 25.89
N ALA A 108 -5.23 -12.82 25.79
CA ALA A 108 -5.46 -13.59 24.56
C ALA A 108 -5.96 -12.69 23.40
N ASP A 109 -6.76 -11.68 23.73
CA ASP A 109 -7.43 -10.84 22.73
C ASP A 109 -6.49 -9.79 22.11
N LYS A 110 -5.39 -9.41 22.80
CA LYS A 110 -4.42 -8.44 22.28
C LYS A 110 -3.43 -9.11 21.34
N THR A 111 -3.52 -8.82 20.06
CA THR A 111 -2.65 -9.39 19.01
C THR A 111 -1.54 -8.43 18.61
N ILE A 112 -1.85 -7.14 18.45
CA ILE A 112 -0.89 -6.10 18.04
C ILE A 112 -0.68 -5.14 19.20
N ILE A 113 0.58 -5.00 19.61
CA ILE A 113 1.02 -4.13 20.70
C ILE A 113 1.99 -3.12 20.13
N THR A 114 1.67 -1.82 20.19
CA THR A 114 2.63 -0.79 19.79
C THR A 114 3.34 -0.24 21.03
N LEU A 115 4.64 -0.08 20.92
CA LEU A 115 5.47 0.55 21.94
C LEU A 115 6.11 1.80 21.36
N ASN A 116 5.49 2.93 21.64
CA ASN A 116 5.82 4.22 21.07
C ASN A 116 6.67 5.08 22.01
N GLY A 117 7.51 5.92 21.46
CA GLY A 117 8.31 6.87 22.21
C GLY A 117 9.48 7.42 21.42
N GLU A 118 10.05 8.52 21.84
CA GLU A 118 11.22 9.11 21.21
C GLU A 118 12.40 8.13 21.18
N SER A 119 13.35 8.38 20.27
CA SER A 119 14.60 7.62 20.22
C SER A 119 15.38 7.83 21.51
N GLY A 120 15.92 6.74 22.07
CA GLY A 120 16.69 6.80 23.32
C GLY A 120 15.88 6.89 24.61
N ILE A 121 14.54 6.88 24.54
CA ILE A 121 13.65 6.96 25.71
C ILE A 121 13.63 5.69 26.58
N GLY A 122 14.18 4.58 26.08
CA GLY A 122 14.26 3.30 26.80
C GLY A 122 13.26 2.24 26.39
N LYS A 123 12.69 2.29 25.17
CA LYS A 123 11.75 1.27 24.63
C LYS A 123 12.32 -0.15 24.71
N ASP A 124 13.53 -0.35 24.21
CA ASP A 124 14.22 -1.66 24.24
C ASP A 124 14.41 -2.17 25.65
N LEU A 125 14.69 -1.27 26.59
CA LEU A 125 14.93 -1.62 27.96
C LEU A 125 13.67 -2.14 28.63
N VAL A 126 12.54 -1.44 28.46
CA VAL A 126 11.22 -1.88 28.98
C VAL A 126 10.88 -3.27 28.44
N LEU A 127 11.10 -3.50 27.13
CA LEU A 127 10.84 -4.80 26.53
C LEU A 127 11.77 -5.91 27.08
N ARG A 128 13.08 -5.66 27.20
CA ARG A 128 14.03 -6.63 27.76
C ARG A 128 13.71 -7.01 29.21
N TYR A 129 13.26 -6.05 30.04
CA TYR A 129 12.77 -6.36 31.38
C TYR A 129 11.49 -7.20 31.34
N THR A 130 10.58 -6.91 30.42
CA THR A 130 9.37 -7.70 30.23
C THR A 130 9.70 -9.15 29.82
N ILE A 131 10.63 -9.33 28.89
CA ILE A 131 11.14 -10.65 28.48
C ILE A 131 11.74 -11.40 29.65
N ASN A 132 12.52 -10.72 30.50
CA ASN A 132 13.13 -11.31 31.68
C ASN A 132 12.10 -11.83 32.69
N GLU A 133 11.00 -11.12 32.89
CA GLU A 133 9.92 -11.56 33.78
C GLU A 133 9.13 -12.72 33.18
N LEU A 134 9.06 -12.82 31.87
CA LEU A 134 8.37 -13.88 31.14
C LEU A 134 9.27 -15.09 30.80
N LYS A 135 10.48 -15.19 31.37
CA LYS A 135 11.42 -16.29 31.09
C LYS A 135 10.82 -17.68 31.33
N ASN A 136 9.92 -17.80 32.31
CA ASN A 136 9.24 -19.05 32.66
C ASN A 136 7.98 -19.29 31.83
N ALA A 137 7.50 -18.32 31.08
CA ALA A 137 6.44 -18.49 30.11
C ALA A 137 7.02 -19.17 28.84
N LYS A 138 6.36 -20.24 28.38
CA LYS A 138 6.79 -20.94 27.15
C LYS A 138 6.46 -20.11 25.91
N LEU A 139 7.19 -19.00 25.73
CA LEU A 139 7.06 -18.07 24.60
C LEU A 139 8.37 -18.03 23.81
N LEU A 140 8.23 -18.08 22.47
CA LEU A 140 9.34 -17.88 21.56
C LEU A 140 9.42 -16.41 21.16
N TRP A 141 10.54 -15.77 21.43
CA TRP A 141 10.78 -14.38 21.04
C TRP A 141 11.53 -14.31 19.72
N LEU A 142 10.88 -13.75 18.71
CA LEU A 142 11.40 -13.55 17.37
C LEU A 142 11.65 -12.05 17.16
N TRP A 143 12.90 -11.63 17.38
CA TRP A 143 13.28 -10.22 17.32
C TRP A 143 14.05 -9.90 16.04
N GLY A 144 13.51 -9.00 15.22
CA GLY A 144 14.17 -8.40 14.06
C GLY A 144 14.20 -6.87 14.17
N THR A 145 15.22 -6.26 13.60
CA THR A 145 15.41 -4.80 13.61
C THR A 145 15.33 -4.24 12.19
N CYS A 146 14.48 -3.24 11.99
CA CYS A 146 14.37 -2.52 10.73
C CYS A 146 15.41 -1.39 10.71
N THR A 147 16.40 -1.50 9.83
CA THR A 147 17.46 -0.50 9.65
C THR A 147 17.39 0.09 8.25
N GLN A 148 18.15 1.14 7.97
CA GLN A 148 18.26 1.67 6.61
C GLN A 148 18.84 0.63 5.63
N VAL A 149 19.69 -0.28 6.10
CA VAL A 149 20.25 -1.36 5.28
C VAL A 149 19.19 -2.44 5.01
N THR A 150 18.45 -2.87 6.05
CA THR A 150 17.36 -3.84 5.87
C THR A 150 16.22 -3.28 5.03
N GLN A 151 15.96 -1.97 5.10
CA GLN A 151 14.98 -1.29 4.25
C GLN A 151 15.32 -1.38 2.75
N LEU A 152 16.61 -1.42 2.43
CA LEU A 152 17.14 -1.60 1.06
C LEU A 152 17.47 -3.06 0.73
N SER A 153 17.03 -4.00 1.55
CA SER A 153 17.21 -5.45 1.33
C SER A 153 15.85 -6.09 1.13
N PRO A 154 15.67 -6.96 0.13
CA PRO A 154 14.40 -7.66 -0.06
C PRO A 154 14.08 -8.52 1.16
N PHE A 155 12.87 -8.41 1.72
CA PHE A 155 12.51 -9.08 2.97
C PHE A 155 13.48 -8.80 4.12
N GLY A 156 14.01 -7.58 4.19
CA GLY A 156 15.12 -7.24 5.08
C GLY A 156 14.84 -7.53 6.55
N TYR A 157 13.62 -7.23 7.04
CA TYR A 157 13.23 -7.57 8.40
C TYR A 157 13.21 -9.08 8.65
N PHE A 158 12.56 -9.85 7.78
CA PHE A 158 12.50 -11.31 7.95
C PHE A 158 13.84 -11.99 7.73
N GLN A 159 14.69 -11.43 6.88
CA GLN A 159 16.06 -11.88 6.71
C GLN A 159 16.86 -11.70 8.00
N ASP A 160 16.82 -10.51 8.63
CA ASP A 160 17.48 -10.24 9.92
C ASP A 160 16.95 -11.15 11.04
N LEU A 161 15.62 -11.33 11.08
CA LEU A 161 14.95 -12.21 12.03
C LEU A 161 15.41 -13.67 11.87
N LEU A 162 15.40 -14.21 10.66
CA LEU A 162 15.81 -15.60 10.41
C LEU A 162 17.30 -15.82 10.64
N LEU A 163 18.15 -14.90 10.23
CA LEU A 163 19.59 -14.98 10.49
C LEU A 163 19.89 -14.95 11.99
N THR A 164 19.18 -14.10 12.73
CA THR A 164 19.27 -14.03 14.19
C THR A 164 18.75 -15.32 14.83
N PHE A 165 17.62 -15.84 14.36
CA PHE A 165 17.02 -17.07 14.86
C PHE A 165 17.89 -18.30 14.61
N PHE A 166 18.45 -18.44 13.41
CA PHE A 166 19.35 -19.55 13.06
C PHE A 166 20.77 -19.37 13.58
N ASN A 167 21.08 -18.23 14.19
CA ASN A 167 22.42 -17.87 14.65
C ASN A 167 23.47 -17.98 13.54
N VAL A 168 23.14 -17.46 12.38
CA VAL A 168 23.99 -17.53 11.18
C VAL A 168 24.46 -16.12 10.81
N ASN A 169 25.73 -16.03 10.42
CA ASN A 169 26.34 -14.78 9.95
C ASN A 169 26.38 -14.78 8.41
N ASN A 170 25.84 -13.72 7.79
CA ASN A 170 25.91 -13.51 6.34
C ASN A 170 27.32 -13.19 5.82
N PHE A 171 28.25 -12.87 6.71
CA PHE A 171 29.58 -12.37 6.40
C PHE A 171 30.64 -13.48 6.48
N CYS A 172 30.29 -14.72 6.11
CA CYS A 172 31.25 -15.82 6.03
C CYS A 172 31.84 -15.89 4.63
N PRO A 173 33.18 -15.92 4.50
CA PRO A 173 33.83 -16.00 3.20
C PRO A 173 33.56 -17.32 2.47
N ASP A 174 33.19 -18.39 3.17
CA ASP A 174 32.87 -19.71 2.57
C ASP A 174 31.36 -20.00 2.57
N THR A 175 30.63 -19.20 1.76
CA THR A 175 29.19 -19.35 1.57
C THR A 175 28.80 -20.71 0.97
N LEU A 176 29.67 -21.34 0.17
CA LEU A 176 29.40 -22.63 -0.47
C LEU A 176 29.36 -23.79 0.56
N GLN A 177 30.24 -23.76 1.54
CA GLN A 177 30.26 -24.76 2.63
C GLN A 177 29.07 -24.54 3.58
N LEU A 178 28.73 -23.29 3.87
CA LEU A 178 27.55 -22.94 4.65
C LEU A 178 26.27 -23.41 3.96
N LYS A 179 26.10 -23.18 2.65
CA LYS A 179 24.93 -23.66 1.90
C LYS A 179 24.81 -25.19 1.97
N LYS A 180 25.89 -25.92 1.76
CA LYS A 180 25.87 -27.40 1.84
C LYS A 180 25.43 -27.91 3.21
N ASN A 181 25.91 -27.32 4.27
CA ASN A 181 25.54 -27.67 5.64
C ASN A 181 24.08 -27.28 5.94
N SER A 182 23.65 -26.12 5.47
CA SER A 182 22.31 -25.60 5.65
C SER A 182 21.24 -26.42 4.91
N VAL A 183 21.51 -26.91 3.68
CA VAL A 183 20.58 -27.80 2.95
C VAL A 183 20.22 -29.02 3.79
N LYS A 184 21.22 -29.61 4.46
CA LYS A 184 20.99 -30.79 5.30
C LYS A 184 20.15 -30.47 6.53
N PHE A 185 20.42 -29.34 7.16
CA PHE A 185 19.67 -28.80 8.30
C PHE A 185 18.20 -28.55 7.91
N PHE A 186 17.94 -27.79 6.83
CA PHE A 186 16.58 -27.47 6.39
C PHE A 186 15.78 -28.72 6.01
N LYS A 187 16.40 -29.72 5.40
CA LYS A 187 15.74 -31.00 5.09
C LYS A 187 15.28 -31.78 6.33
N GLN A 188 16.00 -31.65 7.43
CA GLN A 188 15.68 -32.38 8.66
C GLN A 188 14.67 -31.64 9.54
N ASP A 189 14.81 -30.33 9.66
CA ASP A 189 14.06 -29.54 10.61
C ASP A 189 12.84 -28.84 9.97
N PHE A 190 12.79 -28.74 8.63
CA PHE A 190 11.68 -28.13 7.87
C PHE A 190 11.14 -29.08 6.77
N PRO A 191 10.50 -30.18 7.16
CA PRO A 191 10.05 -31.23 6.24
C PRO A 191 8.94 -30.73 5.28
N ALA A 192 8.28 -29.62 5.57
CA ALA A 192 7.28 -29.01 4.71
C ALA A 192 7.87 -28.30 3.46
N LEU A 193 9.21 -28.12 3.42
CA LEU A 193 9.89 -27.49 2.28
C LEU A 193 10.37 -28.56 1.30
N SER A 194 10.07 -28.37 0.04
CA SER A 194 10.66 -29.14 -1.06
C SER A 194 12.13 -28.77 -1.28
N ASN A 195 12.88 -29.63 -1.98
CA ASN A 195 14.28 -29.35 -2.29
C ASN A 195 14.49 -28.05 -3.05
N SER A 196 13.57 -27.69 -3.97
CA SER A 196 13.63 -26.45 -4.71
C SER A 196 13.37 -25.24 -3.82
N GLU A 197 12.40 -25.32 -2.91
CA GLU A 197 12.10 -24.25 -1.96
C GLU A 197 13.23 -24.02 -0.95
N ILE A 198 13.93 -25.08 -0.53
CA ILE A 198 15.14 -24.96 0.31
C ILE A 198 16.25 -24.21 -0.45
N LEU A 199 16.45 -24.52 -1.74
CA LEU A 199 17.44 -23.81 -2.54
C LEU A 199 17.08 -22.34 -2.73
N ASP A 200 15.80 -22.04 -2.97
CA ASP A 200 15.32 -20.66 -3.08
C ASP A 200 15.51 -19.89 -1.77
N LEU A 201 15.17 -20.50 -0.63
CA LEU A 201 15.38 -19.91 0.69
C LEU A 201 16.88 -19.66 0.97
N LEU A 202 17.75 -20.60 0.60
CA LEU A 202 19.19 -20.44 0.77
C LEU A 202 19.78 -19.39 -0.18
N ASN A 203 19.26 -19.27 -1.40
CA ASN A 203 19.64 -18.20 -2.31
C ASN A 203 19.17 -16.83 -1.84
N PHE A 204 18.02 -16.79 -1.14
CA PHE A 204 17.54 -15.58 -0.47
C PHE A 204 18.43 -15.18 0.71
N LEU A 205 18.74 -16.13 1.60
CA LEU A 205 19.59 -15.87 2.76
C LEU A 205 21.06 -15.60 2.39
N TYR A 206 21.56 -16.24 1.32
CA TYR A 206 22.93 -16.17 0.83
C TYR A 206 22.95 -16.00 -0.70
N PRO A 207 22.68 -14.80 -1.22
CA PRO A 207 22.65 -14.57 -2.66
C PRO A 207 24.03 -14.78 -3.30
N GLU A 208 24.14 -15.71 -4.25
CA GLU A 208 25.34 -16.02 -5.03
C GLU A 208 25.09 -15.88 -6.53
N ASN A 209 26.11 -15.44 -7.27
CA ASN A 209 26.11 -15.46 -8.75
C ASN A 209 24.86 -14.82 -9.37
N LEU A 210 24.50 -13.62 -8.95
CA LEU A 210 23.36 -12.85 -9.49
C LEU A 210 23.44 -12.66 -11.02
N ASP A 211 24.62 -12.82 -11.62
CA ASP A 211 24.82 -12.71 -13.07
C ASP A 211 24.15 -13.82 -13.89
N LYS A 212 23.81 -14.95 -13.27
CA LYS A 212 23.10 -16.07 -13.92
C LYS A 212 21.58 -15.87 -14.05
N TYR A 213 21.05 -14.81 -13.46
CA TYR A 213 19.62 -14.57 -13.36
C TYR A 213 19.12 -13.51 -14.35
N GLU A 214 19.39 -13.70 -15.64
CA GLU A 214 19.00 -12.71 -16.68
C GLU A 214 17.50 -12.65 -16.97
N ASN A 215 16.72 -13.70 -16.66
CA ASN A 215 15.31 -13.81 -17.05
C ASN A 215 14.41 -14.38 -15.93
N ILE A 216 14.40 -13.79 -14.74
CA ILE A 216 13.53 -14.29 -13.67
C ILE A 216 12.31 -13.37 -13.50
N TYR A 217 11.14 -13.99 -13.66
CA TYR A 217 9.86 -13.38 -13.37
C TYR A 217 9.74 -13.16 -11.87
N PHE A 218 9.27 -11.97 -11.48
CA PHE A 218 8.95 -11.63 -10.10
C PHE A 218 7.95 -12.64 -9.51
N ASN A 219 8.41 -13.54 -8.66
CA ASN A 219 7.54 -14.54 -8.03
C ASN A 219 7.37 -14.28 -6.52
N LYS A 220 6.81 -13.13 -6.17
CA LYS A 220 6.50 -12.72 -4.79
C LYS A 220 5.69 -13.79 -4.05
N ALA A 221 4.67 -14.36 -4.71
CA ALA A 221 3.79 -15.36 -4.11
C ALA A 221 4.53 -16.63 -3.70
N LYS A 222 5.51 -17.08 -4.51
CA LYS A 222 6.35 -18.24 -4.17
C LYS A 222 7.17 -17.98 -2.92
N MET A 223 7.81 -16.81 -2.82
CA MET A 223 8.63 -16.46 -1.66
C MET A 223 7.76 -16.31 -0.41
N PHE A 224 6.58 -15.72 -0.51
CA PHE A 224 5.61 -15.63 0.58
C PHE A 224 5.21 -17.03 1.09
N ASN A 225 4.95 -17.96 0.20
CA ASN A 225 4.63 -19.35 0.58
C ASN A 225 5.79 -20.06 1.29
N ILE A 226 7.03 -19.89 0.79
CA ILE A 226 8.23 -20.44 1.44
C ILE A 226 8.39 -19.88 2.86
N MET A 227 8.33 -18.53 3.01
CA MET A 227 8.44 -17.85 4.29
C MET A 227 7.34 -18.28 5.27
N LYS A 228 6.10 -18.41 4.78
CA LYS A 228 4.97 -18.89 5.56
C LYS A 228 5.22 -20.31 6.09
N LYS A 229 5.68 -21.24 5.26
CA LYS A 229 6.03 -22.62 5.67
C LYS A 229 7.14 -22.63 6.72
N VAL A 230 8.17 -21.78 6.56
CA VAL A 230 9.26 -21.65 7.54
C VAL A 230 8.72 -21.18 8.89
N LEU A 231 7.95 -20.09 8.90
CA LEU A 231 7.39 -19.55 10.14
C LEU A 231 6.40 -20.52 10.80
N LEU A 232 5.52 -21.17 10.03
CA LEU A 232 4.60 -22.19 10.56
C LEU A 232 5.35 -23.31 11.26
N THR A 233 6.44 -23.82 10.67
CA THR A 233 7.26 -24.85 11.30
C THR A 233 7.91 -24.37 12.61
N ILE A 234 8.32 -23.10 12.66
CA ILE A 234 8.92 -22.51 13.86
C ILE A 234 7.88 -22.38 14.98
N ILE A 235 6.67 -21.91 14.66
CA ILE A 235 5.63 -21.60 15.66
C ILE A 235 4.72 -22.80 16.00
N GLU A 236 4.88 -23.93 15.30
CA GLU A 236 4.00 -25.12 15.46
C GLU A 236 3.93 -25.61 16.92
N LYS A 237 5.06 -25.58 17.62
CA LYS A 237 5.19 -26.16 18.97
C LYS A 237 5.10 -25.13 20.10
N ILE A 238 5.35 -23.87 19.83
CA ILE A 238 5.49 -22.80 20.84
C ILE A 238 4.84 -21.53 20.33
N LYS A 239 4.04 -20.86 21.18
CA LYS A 239 3.52 -19.51 20.87
C LYS A 239 4.67 -18.53 20.69
N ALA A 240 4.58 -17.66 19.70
CA ALA A 240 5.64 -16.73 19.36
C ALA A 240 5.24 -15.26 19.59
N VAL A 241 6.23 -14.46 19.95
CA VAL A 241 6.12 -13.01 20.01
C VAL A 241 7.10 -12.42 19.00
N PHE A 242 6.57 -11.81 17.95
CA PHE A 242 7.35 -11.09 16.96
C PHE A 242 7.65 -9.70 17.48
N VAL A 243 8.90 -9.32 17.53
CA VAL A 243 9.33 -7.95 17.87
C VAL A 243 9.89 -7.31 16.63
N ILE A 244 9.25 -6.23 16.20
CA ILE A 244 9.63 -5.46 15.03
C ILE A 244 10.16 -4.13 15.53
N ASP A 245 11.47 -4.03 15.65
CA ASP A 245 12.15 -2.83 16.18
C ASP A 245 12.42 -1.80 15.07
N ASP A 246 12.26 -0.50 15.39
CA ASP A 246 12.30 0.62 14.44
C ASP A 246 11.33 0.40 13.24
N PHE A 247 10.08 0.02 13.55
CA PHE A 247 9.03 -0.38 12.59
C PHE A 247 8.83 0.63 11.45
N GLU A 248 9.07 1.91 11.67
CA GLU A 248 8.99 2.95 10.64
C GLU A 248 9.95 2.73 9.45
N ASN A 249 10.97 1.87 9.61
CA ASN A 249 11.95 1.52 8.57
C ASN A 249 11.72 0.13 7.98
N ILE A 250 10.57 -0.49 8.19
CA ILE A 250 10.27 -1.80 7.61
C ILE A 250 10.30 -1.74 6.08
N ASP A 251 10.90 -2.75 5.45
CA ASP A 251 10.88 -2.86 3.99
C ASP A 251 9.51 -3.24 3.45
N GLY A 252 9.20 -2.82 2.21
CA GLY A 252 7.88 -2.99 1.63
C GLY A 252 7.42 -4.44 1.53
N MET A 253 8.34 -5.35 1.21
CA MET A 253 8.02 -6.76 1.04
C MET A 253 7.72 -7.46 2.39
N SER A 254 8.49 -7.13 3.43
CA SER A 254 8.22 -7.58 4.80
C SER A 254 6.89 -7.05 5.33
N PHE A 255 6.57 -5.79 5.02
CA PHE A 255 5.30 -5.18 5.41
C PHE A 255 4.10 -5.86 4.74
N ASP A 256 4.19 -6.14 3.43
CA ASP A 256 3.13 -6.85 2.70
C ASP A 256 2.95 -8.28 3.21
N PHE A 257 4.06 -8.97 3.53
CA PHE A 257 4.00 -10.31 4.10
C PHE A 257 3.41 -10.31 5.52
N LEU A 258 3.72 -9.30 6.33
CA LEU A 258 3.10 -9.12 7.64
C LEU A 258 1.59 -8.97 7.53
N LYS A 259 1.09 -8.19 6.58
CA LYS A 259 -0.35 -8.10 6.29
C LYS A 259 -0.95 -9.45 5.88
N GLU A 260 -0.21 -10.25 5.13
CA GLU A 260 -0.68 -11.57 4.69
C GLU A 260 -0.80 -12.56 5.85
N ILE A 261 0.20 -12.62 6.74
CA ILE A 261 0.12 -13.52 7.92
C ILE A 261 -0.95 -13.07 8.94
N LEU A 262 -1.27 -11.77 9.00
CA LEU A 262 -2.35 -11.25 9.86
C LEU A 262 -3.76 -11.56 9.33
N LYS A 263 -3.90 -12.15 8.14
CA LYS A 263 -5.16 -12.71 7.63
C LYS A 263 -5.36 -14.19 8.00
N ASP A 264 -4.34 -14.84 8.53
CA ASP A 264 -4.33 -16.27 8.82
C ASP A 264 -4.65 -16.53 10.30
N ASP A 265 -5.73 -17.26 10.58
CA ASP A 265 -6.23 -17.54 11.92
C ASP A 265 -5.19 -18.27 12.78
N TYR A 266 -4.40 -19.16 12.17
CA TYR A 266 -3.37 -19.91 12.89
C TYR A 266 -2.27 -19.00 13.47
N PHE A 267 -1.89 -17.94 12.70
CA PHE A 267 -0.95 -16.94 13.21
C PHE A 267 -1.59 -16.04 14.28
N LEU A 268 -2.85 -15.65 14.12
CA LEU A 268 -3.55 -14.79 15.07
C LEU A 268 -3.73 -15.46 16.44
N GLU A 269 -3.98 -16.78 16.45
CA GLU A 269 -4.14 -17.56 17.69
C GLU A 269 -2.82 -17.83 18.43
N ARG A 270 -1.70 -17.90 17.70
CA ARG A 270 -0.41 -18.35 18.23
C ARG A 270 0.64 -17.27 18.33
N CYS A 271 0.44 -16.14 17.69
CA CYS A 271 1.44 -15.09 17.59
C CYS A 271 0.94 -13.76 18.16
N LYS A 272 1.86 -13.00 18.73
CA LYS A 272 1.69 -11.60 19.07
C LYS A 272 2.74 -10.77 18.35
N PHE A 273 2.42 -9.53 18.05
CA PHE A 273 3.27 -8.62 17.30
C PHE A 273 3.52 -7.36 18.13
N ILE A 274 4.76 -7.13 18.52
CA ILE A 274 5.19 -5.90 19.22
C ILE A 274 5.89 -5.01 18.22
N LEU A 275 5.29 -3.86 17.92
CA LEU A 275 5.81 -2.86 17.00
C LEU A 275 6.46 -1.75 17.81
N ILE A 276 7.77 -1.59 17.68
CA ILE A 276 8.51 -0.52 18.36
C ILE A 276 8.71 0.62 17.35
N SER A 277 8.19 1.80 17.65
CA SER A 277 8.29 2.95 16.73
C SER A 277 8.49 4.28 17.47
N LYS A 278 8.76 5.34 16.69
CA LYS A 278 8.74 6.72 17.18
C LYS A 278 7.31 7.24 17.24
N ILE A 279 7.06 8.21 18.11
CA ILE A 279 5.77 8.88 18.20
C ILE A 279 5.57 9.74 16.97
N THR A 280 4.75 9.32 16.04
CA THR A 280 4.28 10.21 14.97
C THR A 280 2.84 9.94 14.55
N LYS A 281 2.29 8.75 14.81
CA LYS A 281 0.86 8.45 14.56
C LYS A 281 0.43 7.25 15.39
N PRO A 282 -0.83 7.18 15.84
CA PRO A 282 -1.35 6.02 16.58
C PRO A 282 -1.23 4.75 15.72
N GLY A 283 -0.83 3.65 16.35
CA GLY A 283 -0.53 2.37 15.70
C GLY A 283 -1.67 1.73 14.91
N MET A 284 -2.92 2.04 15.22
CA MET A 284 -4.12 1.57 14.51
C MET A 284 -4.16 1.91 13.01
N GLY A 285 -3.45 2.97 12.56
CA GLY A 285 -3.46 3.36 11.16
C GLY A 285 -2.42 2.66 10.28
N CYS A 286 -1.47 1.92 10.89
CA CYS A 286 -0.31 1.38 10.17
C CYS A 286 -0.54 -0.05 9.65
N ILE A 287 -1.22 -0.90 10.43
CA ILE A 287 -1.50 -2.29 10.06
C ILE A 287 -2.98 -2.56 10.33
N THR A 288 -3.76 -2.71 9.28
CA THR A 288 -5.16 -3.14 9.35
C THR A 288 -5.30 -4.54 8.77
N SER A 289 -6.08 -5.37 9.43
CA SER A 289 -6.51 -6.66 8.90
C SER A 289 -8.02 -6.77 9.06
N PRO A 290 -8.75 -7.32 8.07
CA PRO A 290 -10.19 -7.49 8.18
C PRO A 290 -10.61 -8.43 9.32
N LYS A 291 -9.68 -9.21 9.88
CA LYS A 291 -9.91 -10.13 11.00
C LYS A 291 -9.62 -9.52 12.38
N LEU A 292 -9.06 -8.31 12.44
CA LEU A 292 -8.71 -7.62 13.69
C LEU A 292 -9.67 -6.49 13.96
N THR A 293 -10.24 -6.48 15.17
CA THR A 293 -11.08 -5.40 15.71
C THR A 293 -10.23 -4.43 16.54
N GLU A 294 -10.80 -3.30 16.95
CA GLU A 294 -10.13 -2.34 17.83
C GLU A 294 -9.61 -2.99 19.13
N ASP A 295 -10.33 -3.99 19.64
CA ASP A 295 -9.95 -4.71 20.86
C ASP A 295 -8.66 -5.51 20.71
N ASN A 296 -8.23 -5.85 19.50
CA ASN A 296 -6.99 -6.59 19.26
C ASN A 296 -5.74 -5.69 19.30
N TYR A 297 -5.91 -4.37 19.40
CA TYR A 297 -4.81 -3.42 19.43
C TYR A 297 -4.62 -2.82 20.82
N ILE A 298 -3.39 -2.52 21.18
CA ILE A 298 -3.05 -1.71 22.34
C ILE A 298 -1.86 -0.80 22.04
N ASP A 299 -2.03 0.50 22.31
CA ASP A 299 -0.98 1.49 22.16
C ASP A 299 -0.37 1.84 23.53
N LEU A 300 0.94 1.66 23.63
CA LEU A 300 1.73 1.98 24.81
C LEU A 300 2.74 3.06 24.47
N THR A 301 2.77 4.15 25.23
CA THR A 301 3.71 5.26 25.01
C THR A 301 4.56 5.46 26.25
N ILE A 302 5.90 5.56 26.04
CA ILE A 302 6.86 5.85 27.08
C ILE A 302 7.07 7.36 27.16
N ALA A 303 6.82 7.93 28.34
CA ALA A 303 7.03 9.36 28.59
C ALA A 303 8.48 9.69 28.94
N PRO A 304 8.95 10.91 28.68
CA PRO A 304 10.24 11.41 29.14
C PRO A 304 10.38 11.39 30.67
N PHE A 305 11.62 11.36 31.13
CA PHE A 305 11.95 11.36 32.57
C PHE A 305 11.63 12.69 33.23
N THR A 306 11.10 12.63 34.43
CA THR A 306 10.95 13.78 35.35
C THR A 306 12.30 14.19 35.96
N LYS A 307 12.38 15.40 36.58
CA LYS A 307 13.59 15.89 37.26
C LYS A 307 14.16 14.85 38.23
N ASN A 308 13.29 14.24 39.06
CA ASN A 308 13.72 13.24 40.05
C ASN A 308 14.31 11.98 39.39
N GLN A 309 13.74 11.54 38.25
CA GLN A 309 14.24 10.39 37.50
C GLN A 309 15.57 10.71 36.81
N VAL A 310 15.75 11.93 36.30
CA VAL A 310 17.03 12.41 35.75
C VAL A 310 18.10 12.45 36.86
N GLU A 311 17.75 12.92 38.04
CA GLU A 311 18.66 12.95 39.19
C GLU A 311 19.10 11.52 39.60
N ILE A 312 18.19 10.59 39.68
CA ILE A 312 18.51 9.18 39.98
C ILE A 312 19.43 8.61 38.89
N LEU A 313 19.13 8.88 37.61
CA LEU A 313 19.97 8.44 36.50
C LEU A 313 21.38 9.00 36.56
N VAL A 314 21.53 10.29 36.82
CA VAL A 314 22.82 10.98 36.95
C VAL A 314 23.62 10.35 38.09
N LYS A 315 22.99 10.09 39.23
CA LYS A 315 23.67 9.47 40.40
C LYS A 315 24.11 8.02 40.13
N GLN A 316 23.37 7.27 39.30
CA GLN A 316 23.76 5.90 38.93
C GLN A 316 24.98 5.85 38.00
N TYR A 317 25.10 6.83 37.11
CA TYR A 317 26.19 6.88 36.15
C TYR A 317 27.43 7.61 36.67
N SER A 318 27.34 8.34 37.76
CA SER A 318 28.45 9.09 38.29
C SER A 318 28.78 8.68 39.73
N ASP A 319 30.03 8.25 39.92
CA ASP A 319 30.63 8.07 41.25
C ASP A 319 31.03 9.41 41.91
N LEU A 320 30.65 10.53 41.31
CA LEU A 320 31.03 11.90 41.69
C LEU A 320 29.81 12.63 42.25
N GLU A 321 30.03 13.49 43.26
CA GLU A 321 28.99 14.44 43.67
C GLU A 321 28.74 15.45 42.54
N ILE A 322 27.60 15.34 41.90
CA ILE A 322 27.17 16.24 40.84
C ILE A 322 26.17 17.23 41.44
N GLY A 323 26.45 18.54 41.26
CA GLY A 323 25.62 19.61 41.78
C GLY A 323 24.28 19.75 41.06
N GLU A 324 23.31 20.39 41.71
CA GLU A 324 21.97 20.63 41.21
C GLU A 324 21.93 21.38 39.87
N ASP A 325 22.90 22.26 39.63
CA ASP A 325 23.07 23.02 38.40
C ASP A 325 23.23 22.09 37.18
N PHE A 326 24.01 21.03 37.32
CA PHE A 326 24.17 20.03 36.26
C PHE A 326 22.86 19.26 35.99
N ILE A 327 22.12 18.92 37.06
CA ILE A 327 20.83 18.21 36.92
C ILE A 327 19.82 19.07 36.17
N ASN A 328 19.74 20.36 36.50
CA ASN A 328 18.87 21.32 35.82
C ASN A 328 19.30 21.52 34.36
N LEU A 329 20.58 21.58 34.07
CA LEU A 329 21.12 21.66 32.73
C LEU A 329 20.82 20.36 31.93
N ALA A 330 21.02 19.20 32.57
CA ALA A 330 20.76 17.92 31.98
C ALA A 330 19.26 17.76 31.60
N LEU A 331 18.37 18.18 32.48
CA LEU A 331 16.93 18.20 32.20
C LEU A 331 16.58 19.14 31.04
N LYS A 332 17.16 20.33 31.00
CA LYS A 332 16.93 21.34 29.97
C LYS A 332 17.39 20.85 28.58
N VAL A 333 18.59 20.26 28.50
CA VAL A 333 19.19 19.83 27.23
C VAL A 333 18.56 18.54 26.73
N SER A 334 18.28 17.60 27.65
CA SER A 334 17.73 16.28 27.27
C SER A 334 16.24 16.28 27.12
N ALA A 335 15.50 17.29 27.61
CA ALA A 335 14.05 17.26 27.76
C ALA A 335 13.54 15.97 28.46
N GLY A 336 14.34 15.39 29.34
CA GLY A 336 14.03 14.13 30.04
C GLY A 336 14.38 12.86 29.26
N ASN A 337 15.08 12.95 28.14
CA ASN A 337 15.51 11.75 27.39
C ASN A 337 16.72 11.09 28.07
N PRO A 338 16.58 9.85 28.58
CA PRO A 338 17.65 9.21 29.38
C PRO A 338 18.93 8.96 28.59
N SER A 339 18.84 8.69 27.28
CA SER A 339 20.03 8.48 26.45
C SER A 339 20.88 9.76 26.32
N ILE A 340 20.24 10.91 26.24
CA ILE A 340 20.95 12.20 26.18
C ILE A 340 21.56 12.53 27.54
N VAL A 341 20.85 12.30 28.65
CA VAL A 341 21.37 12.47 30.00
C VAL A 341 22.63 11.63 30.21
N GLU A 342 22.61 10.37 29.77
CA GLU A 342 23.78 9.49 29.83
C GLU A 342 24.98 10.07 29.09
N GLN A 343 24.77 10.56 27.85
CA GLN A 343 25.86 11.18 27.08
C GLN A 343 26.43 12.44 27.74
N MET A 344 25.59 13.21 28.41
CA MET A 344 26.06 14.39 29.20
C MET A 344 26.91 13.97 30.37
N VAL A 345 26.52 12.94 31.12
CA VAL A 345 27.32 12.42 32.24
C VAL A 345 28.67 11.87 31.75
N LEU A 346 28.65 11.14 30.64
CA LEU A 346 29.87 10.60 30.04
C LEU A 346 30.80 11.70 29.56
N LEU A 347 30.27 12.76 28.93
CA LEU A 347 31.08 13.93 28.57
C LEU A 347 31.70 14.62 29.81
N TYR A 348 30.91 14.76 30.88
CA TYR A 348 31.40 15.34 32.13
C TYR A 348 32.57 14.52 32.71
N LYS A 349 32.48 13.18 32.63
CA LYS A 349 33.60 12.29 33.04
C LYS A 349 34.81 12.45 32.11
N ASP A 350 34.58 12.51 30.79
CA ASP A 350 35.67 12.69 29.81
C ASP A 350 36.41 14.05 30.02
N ILE A 351 35.68 15.13 30.28
CA ILE A 351 36.23 16.47 30.57
C ILE A 351 37.07 16.44 31.84
N ARG A 352 36.58 15.84 32.94
CA ARG A 352 37.34 15.76 34.20
C ARG A 352 38.61 14.91 34.06
N ARG A 353 38.52 13.78 33.35
CA ARG A 353 39.66 12.89 33.11
C ARG A 353 40.77 13.59 32.34
N ASN A 354 40.41 14.47 31.41
CA ASN A 354 41.36 15.16 30.54
C ASN A 354 41.80 16.57 31.05
N GLY A 355 41.31 17.00 32.21
CA GLY A 355 41.65 18.32 32.77
C GLY A 355 41.16 19.50 31.92
N LEU A 356 40.16 19.30 31.06
CA LEU A 356 39.62 20.30 30.16
C LEU A 356 38.76 21.31 30.92
N LYS A 357 38.99 22.61 30.66
CA LYS A 357 38.21 23.71 31.25
C LYS A 357 36.99 24.00 30.36
N HIS A 358 35.80 23.87 30.94
CA HIS A 358 34.48 24.30 30.44
C HIS A 358 34.24 24.19 28.93
N ILE A 359 33.49 23.15 28.54
CA ILE A 359 32.87 23.06 27.24
C ILE A 359 31.40 23.48 27.40
N THR A 360 30.94 24.45 26.64
CA THR A 360 29.51 24.80 26.57
C THR A 360 28.82 23.86 25.61
N TYR A 361 27.76 23.15 26.04
CA TYR A 361 26.95 22.23 25.24
C TYR A 361 25.49 22.54 25.46
N ASN A 362 24.79 22.79 24.33
CA ASN A 362 23.38 23.17 24.31
C ASN A 362 22.51 22.17 23.56
N SER A 363 23.11 21.17 22.90
CA SER A 363 22.43 20.17 22.10
C SER A 363 23.17 18.82 22.15
N ILE A 364 22.51 17.75 21.76
CA ILE A 364 23.12 16.42 21.64
C ILE A 364 24.26 16.40 20.62
N GLU A 365 24.16 17.20 19.55
CA GLU A 365 25.20 17.30 18.53
C GLU A 365 26.50 17.88 19.15
N SER A 366 26.40 18.99 19.90
CA SER A 366 27.56 19.60 20.55
C SER A 366 28.19 18.69 21.61
N ILE A 367 27.41 17.87 22.31
CA ILE A 367 27.87 16.86 23.26
C ILE A 367 28.67 15.77 22.54
N LEU A 368 28.10 15.23 21.45
CA LEU A 368 28.76 14.17 20.71
C LEU A 368 29.99 14.66 19.96
N ASP A 369 29.95 15.85 19.39
CA ASP A 369 31.10 16.46 18.72
C ASP A 369 32.28 16.60 19.69
N ALA A 370 32.04 17.12 20.90
CA ALA A 370 33.06 17.22 21.94
C ALA A 370 33.61 15.83 22.34
N ARG A 371 32.76 14.84 22.55
CA ARG A 371 33.17 13.46 22.88
C ARG A 371 33.96 12.79 21.76
N LEU A 372 33.53 12.97 20.51
CA LEU A 372 34.24 12.47 19.33
C LEU A 372 35.62 13.13 19.17
N GLY A 373 35.70 14.46 19.42
CA GLY A 373 36.97 15.18 19.42
C GLY A 373 37.96 14.62 20.45
N ILE A 374 37.50 14.32 21.67
CA ILE A 374 38.29 13.67 22.70
C ILE A 374 38.75 12.27 22.27
N LEU A 375 37.82 11.45 21.75
CA LEU A 375 38.11 10.09 21.24
C LEU A 375 39.16 10.12 20.10
N LYS A 376 39.04 11.08 19.17
CA LYS A 376 39.98 11.24 18.05
C LYS A 376 41.41 11.55 18.54
N GLN A 377 41.54 12.35 19.61
CA GLN A 377 42.84 12.69 20.18
C GLN A 377 43.46 11.55 21.00
N GLU A 378 42.64 10.79 21.75
CA GLU A 378 43.13 9.75 22.64
C GLU A 378 43.34 8.41 21.95
N ASP A 379 42.45 8.02 21.03
CA ASP A 379 42.45 6.69 20.38
C ASP A 379 41.90 6.78 18.94
N LEU A 380 42.78 7.21 18.02
CA LEU A 380 42.44 7.35 16.61
C LEU A 380 41.92 6.04 15.96
N PRO A 381 42.46 4.86 16.24
CA PRO A 381 41.91 3.60 15.72
C PRO A 381 40.45 3.36 16.14
N SER A 382 40.11 3.59 17.41
CA SER A 382 38.72 3.50 17.89
C SER A 382 37.82 4.53 17.22
N TYR A 383 38.31 5.76 16.98
CA TYR A 383 37.58 6.80 16.27
C TYR A 383 37.28 6.40 14.80
N ARG A 384 38.28 5.91 14.06
CA ARG A 384 38.12 5.45 12.67
C ARG A 384 37.16 4.28 12.59
N MET A 385 37.25 3.34 13.53
CA MET A 385 36.30 2.19 13.64
C MET A 385 34.88 2.69 13.90
N LEU A 386 34.68 3.68 14.75
CA LEU A 386 33.37 4.25 15.04
C LEU A 386 32.76 4.94 13.80
N ILE A 387 33.58 5.62 12.97
CA ILE A 387 33.16 6.14 11.68
C ILE A 387 32.66 4.98 10.79
N ALA A 388 33.45 3.93 10.64
CA ALA A 388 33.07 2.77 9.83
C ALA A 388 31.75 2.14 10.31
N MET A 389 31.60 1.95 11.63
CA MET A 389 30.36 1.46 12.23
C MET A 389 29.16 2.37 11.92
N SER A 390 29.36 3.69 11.97
CA SER A 390 28.27 4.66 11.71
C SER A 390 27.73 4.57 10.29
N VAL A 391 28.57 4.22 9.32
CA VAL A 391 28.21 4.00 7.92
C VAL A 391 27.45 2.69 7.73
N LEU A 392 27.79 1.64 8.50
CA LEU A 392 27.10 0.36 8.46
C LEU A 392 25.64 0.45 8.95
N GLY A 393 25.31 1.46 9.74
CA GLY A 393 23.97 1.68 10.28
C GLY A 393 23.88 1.57 11.78
N LYS A 394 22.65 1.69 12.33
CA LYS A 394 22.42 1.62 13.79
C LYS A 394 22.87 0.27 14.37
N LYS A 395 22.57 -0.83 13.69
CA LYS A 395 22.95 -2.21 14.05
C LYS A 395 23.98 -2.72 13.04
N PHE A 396 25.01 -3.37 13.52
CA PHE A 396 26.05 -3.92 12.66
C PHE A 396 26.61 -5.22 13.25
N TYR A 397 27.29 -5.98 12.39
CA TYR A 397 27.90 -7.26 12.74
C TYR A 397 29.42 -7.12 12.79
N PRO A 398 30.10 -7.49 13.89
CA PRO A 398 31.56 -7.39 14.02
C PRO A 398 32.33 -8.02 12.86
N ALA A 399 31.83 -9.16 12.36
CA ALA A 399 32.44 -9.84 11.22
C ALA A 399 32.60 -8.96 9.96
N MET A 400 31.79 -7.90 9.82
CA MET A 400 31.96 -6.93 8.73
C MET A 400 33.21 -6.07 8.86
N LEU A 401 33.78 -6.00 10.06
CA LEU A 401 34.84 -5.09 10.45
C LEU A 401 36.10 -5.80 10.97
N GLU A 402 36.09 -7.14 11.06
CA GLU A 402 37.24 -7.93 11.58
C GLU A 402 38.55 -7.63 10.87
N HIS A 403 38.51 -7.32 9.58
CA HIS A 403 39.68 -6.99 8.77
C HIS A 403 39.78 -5.50 8.42
N PHE A 404 38.95 -4.67 9.02
CA PHE A 404 38.95 -3.24 8.79
C PHE A 404 40.30 -2.63 9.26
N ASP A 405 40.94 -1.85 8.38
CA ASP A 405 42.18 -1.14 8.64
C ASP A 405 43.35 -2.09 9.03
N ASN A 406 43.33 -3.36 8.57
CA ASN A 406 44.32 -4.40 8.89
C ASN A 406 44.52 -4.68 10.38
N ASN A 407 43.51 -4.41 11.20
CA ASN A 407 43.57 -4.66 12.64
C ASN A 407 43.74 -6.17 12.93
N SER A 408 44.57 -6.51 13.90
CA SER A 408 44.59 -7.87 14.44
C SER A 408 43.34 -8.16 15.27
N GLU A 409 43.00 -9.44 15.47
CA GLU A 409 41.87 -9.86 16.30
C GLU A 409 41.91 -9.23 17.70
N LYS A 410 43.09 -9.21 18.31
CA LYS A 410 43.28 -8.58 19.65
C LYS A 410 43.06 -7.08 19.65
N GLU A 411 43.50 -6.41 18.61
CA GLU A 411 43.32 -4.95 18.47
C GLU A 411 41.84 -4.63 18.21
N PHE A 412 41.18 -5.42 17.37
CA PHE A 412 39.74 -5.30 17.13
C PHE A 412 38.93 -5.48 18.42
N GLU A 413 39.24 -6.53 19.23
CA GLU A 413 38.58 -6.73 20.54
C GLU A 413 38.82 -5.50 21.47
N ARG A 414 40.06 -5.00 21.57
CA ARG A 414 40.38 -3.81 22.35
C ARG A 414 39.57 -2.59 21.94
N ILE A 415 39.45 -2.34 20.62
CA ILE A 415 38.68 -1.23 20.08
C ILE A 415 37.21 -1.36 20.45
N ILE A 416 36.61 -2.55 20.26
CA ILE A 416 35.21 -2.80 20.60
C ILE A 416 34.97 -2.59 22.10
N GLU A 417 35.85 -3.10 22.96
CA GLU A 417 35.75 -2.93 24.40
C GLU A 417 35.83 -1.43 24.79
N ASN A 418 36.76 -0.68 24.22
CA ASN A 418 36.87 0.76 24.44
C ASN A 418 35.58 1.51 24.04
N LEU A 419 35.02 1.23 22.86
CA LEU A 419 33.79 1.88 22.37
C LEU A 419 32.57 1.51 23.24
N VAL A 420 32.49 0.30 23.74
CA VAL A 420 31.42 -0.14 24.68
C VAL A 420 31.61 0.58 26.04
N GLN A 421 32.82 0.62 26.58
CA GLN A 421 33.10 1.28 27.87
C GLN A 421 32.82 2.79 27.81
N ARG A 422 33.12 3.42 26.69
CA ARG A 422 32.81 4.85 26.43
C ARG A 422 31.34 5.10 26.12
N GLY A 423 30.51 4.04 26.01
CA GLY A 423 29.08 4.19 25.84
C GLY A 423 28.62 4.67 24.47
N TYR A 424 29.38 4.43 23.40
CA TYR A 424 28.94 4.67 22.03
C TYR A 424 28.08 3.55 21.48
N ILE A 425 28.46 2.29 21.79
CA ILE A 425 27.82 1.08 21.29
C ILE A 425 27.47 0.13 22.42
N ASN A 426 26.52 -0.77 22.18
CA ASN A 426 26.13 -1.87 23.06
C ASN A 426 26.23 -3.18 22.30
N GLN A 427 26.56 -4.25 23.01
CA GLN A 427 26.44 -5.60 22.50
C GLN A 427 24.97 -6.08 22.65
N ILE A 428 24.35 -6.51 21.54
CA ILE A 428 23.01 -7.08 21.53
C ILE A 428 23.09 -8.58 21.87
N ASN A 429 23.97 -9.27 21.16
CA ASN A 429 24.26 -10.69 21.29
C ASN A 429 25.69 -10.98 20.81
N ASN A 430 26.07 -12.25 20.76
CA ASN A 430 27.44 -12.64 20.36
C ASN A 430 27.80 -12.27 18.92
N LEU A 431 26.82 -11.95 18.08
CA LEU A 431 26.99 -11.70 16.63
C LEU A 431 26.77 -10.24 16.25
N SER A 432 26.12 -9.43 17.09
CA SER A 432 25.71 -8.09 16.68
C SER A 432 25.87 -7.04 17.77
N PHE A 433 26.21 -5.84 17.34
CA PHE A 433 26.31 -4.63 18.13
C PHE A 433 25.36 -3.57 17.58
N GLU A 434 25.01 -2.61 18.41
CA GLU A 434 24.20 -1.45 18.03
C GLU A 434 24.73 -0.18 18.69
N PHE A 435 24.50 0.97 18.05
CA PHE A 435 24.64 2.25 18.72
C PHE A 435 23.62 2.36 19.85
N LYS A 436 23.98 3.01 20.93
CA LYS A 436 23.14 3.12 22.14
C LYS A 436 21.73 3.64 21.86
N SER A 437 21.58 4.55 20.89
CA SER A 437 20.28 4.98 20.38
C SER A 437 20.39 5.42 18.92
N ASN A 438 19.25 5.45 18.26
CA ASN A 438 19.13 5.95 16.89
C ASN A 438 19.50 7.44 16.79
N GLU A 439 19.25 8.21 17.85
CA GLU A 439 19.63 9.62 17.98
C GLU A 439 21.15 9.78 17.97
N ILE A 440 21.83 9.03 18.83
CA ILE A 440 23.31 9.04 18.92
C ILE A 440 23.91 8.66 17.56
N TRP A 441 23.41 7.57 16.94
CA TRP A 441 23.87 7.15 15.63
C TRP A 441 23.72 8.25 14.57
N LYS A 442 22.55 8.86 14.45
CA LYS A 442 22.29 9.93 13.47
C LYS A 442 23.19 11.15 13.66
N ASN A 443 23.38 11.56 14.90
CA ASN A 443 24.22 12.69 15.23
C ASN A 443 25.71 12.39 14.97
N ILE A 444 26.19 11.17 15.29
CA ILE A 444 27.53 10.74 14.91
C ILE A 444 27.69 10.78 13.39
N VAL A 445 26.78 10.21 12.63
CA VAL A 445 26.80 10.26 11.15
C VAL A 445 26.85 11.70 10.64
N SER A 446 26.14 12.63 11.29
CA SER A 446 26.13 14.05 10.90
C SER A 446 27.49 14.72 11.15
N VAL A 447 28.07 14.48 12.30
CA VAL A 447 29.37 15.07 12.71
C VAL A 447 30.51 14.51 11.84
N VAL A 448 30.62 13.18 11.72
CA VAL A 448 31.75 12.53 11.04
C VAL A 448 31.80 12.78 9.53
N LYS A 449 30.70 13.12 8.89
CA LYS A 449 30.68 13.45 7.45
C LYS A 449 31.59 14.58 7.03
N ASN A 450 31.87 15.51 7.95
CA ASN A 450 32.68 16.68 7.71
C ASN A 450 34.13 16.48 8.20
N ASP A 451 34.46 15.29 8.68
CA ASP A 451 35.79 14.95 9.18
C ASP A 451 36.74 14.54 8.05
N ASP A 452 38.02 14.95 8.17
CA ASP A 452 39.05 14.63 7.16
C ASP A 452 39.26 13.12 6.98
N CYS A 453 39.09 12.33 8.05
CA CYS A 453 39.24 10.88 8.01
C CYS A 453 38.05 10.16 7.32
N PHE A 454 36.92 10.83 7.07
CA PHE A 454 35.70 10.19 6.62
C PHE A 454 35.87 9.45 5.29
N TYR A 455 36.43 10.11 4.28
CA TYR A 455 36.62 9.52 2.96
C TYR A 455 37.66 8.40 2.95
N GLU A 456 38.71 8.53 3.77
CA GLU A 456 39.73 7.48 3.93
C GLU A 456 39.07 6.21 4.54
N VAL A 457 38.31 6.39 5.60
CA VAL A 457 37.58 5.30 6.27
C VAL A 457 36.57 4.64 5.31
N LEU A 458 35.86 5.43 4.49
CA LEU A 458 34.94 4.89 3.50
C LEU A 458 35.66 4.01 2.46
N ASN A 459 36.85 4.42 1.98
CA ASN A 459 37.63 3.60 1.05
C ASN A 459 38.04 2.27 1.66
N ILE A 460 38.58 2.27 2.87
CA ILE A 460 38.98 1.06 3.59
C ILE A 460 37.76 0.16 3.85
N LEU A 461 36.64 0.76 4.23
CA LEU A 461 35.40 0.03 4.47
C LEU A 461 34.88 -0.62 3.18
N TYR A 462 34.95 0.09 2.04
CA TYR A 462 34.57 -0.46 0.74
C TYR A 462 35.45 -1.65 0.37
N GLU A 463 36.78 -1.54 0.51
CA GLU A 463 37.70 -2.64 0.25
C GLU A 463 37.42 -3.84 1.14
N THR A 464 37.22 -3.61 2.44
CA THR A 464 36.89 -4.65 3.42
C THR A 464 35.60 -5.38 3.06
N LEU A 465 34.53 -4.65 2.77
CA LEU A 465 33.22 -5.23 2.42
C LEU A 465 33.19 -5.86 1.04
N SER A 466 34.02 -5.42 0.10
CA SER A 466 34.09 -5.99 -1.25
C SER A 466 34.59 -7.44 -1.24
N ILE A 467 35.28 -7.87 -0.21
CA ILE A 467 35.69 -9.27 -0.01
C ILE A 467 34.46 -10.17 0.17
N TYR A 468 33.42 -9.63 0.81
CA TYR A 468 32.15 -10.33 1.09
C TYR A 468 31.10 -10.01 0.03
N LYS A 469 31.38 -10.19 -1.23
CA LYS A 469 30.65 -9.76 -2.45
C LYS A 469 29.11 -9.85 -2.43
N GLN A 470 28.51 -10.43 -1.40
CA GLN A 470 27.12 -10.88 -1.45
C GLN A 470 26.24 -10.37 -0.33
N SER A 471 26.82 -9.89 0.75
CA SER A 471 26.07 -9.69 1.98
C SER A 471 25.43 -8.32 2.14
N SER A 472 25.77 -7.34 1.32
CA SER A 472 25.23 -6.00 1.44
C SER A 472 25.41 -5.14 0.19
N ILE A 473 24.82 -5.58 -0.92
CA ILE A 473 24.89 -4.86 -2.21
C ILE A 473 24.40 -3.41 -2.07
N ALA A 474 23.31 -3.19 -1.34
CA ALA A 474 22.77 -1.86 -1.10
C ALA A 474 23.73 -0.97 -0.29
N LEU A 475 24.41 -1.54 0.71
CA LEU A 475 25.40 -0.81 1.53
C LEU A 475 26.62 -0.45 0.69
N LEU A 476 27.12 -1.37 -0.11
CA LEU A 476 28.21 -1.10 -1.07
C LEU A 476 27.82 0.03 -2.03
N GLY A 477 26.63 -0.01 -2.60
CA GLY A 477 26.10 1.05 -3.46
C GLY A 477 26.07 2.42 -2.77
N TYR A 478 25.62 2.45 -1.51
CA TYR A 478 25.63 3.66 -0.70
C TYR A 478 27.05 4.19 -0.44
N ILE A 479 27.99 3.33 -0.07
CA ILE A 479 29.40 3.72 0.19
C ILE A 479 30.03 4.28 -1.08
N VAL A 480 29.89 3.59 -2.21
CA VAL A 480 30.50 4.00 -3.48
C VAL A 480 29.91 5.31 -3.98
N GLN A 481 28.61 5.54 -3.78
CA GLN A 481 27.96 6.81 -4.09
C GLN A 481 28.54 7.96 -3.25
N LYS A 482 28.88 7.70 -1.97
CA LYS A 482 29.53 8.69 -1.08
C LYS A 482 30.99 8.95 -1.46
N LEU A 483 31.67 7.99 -2.05
CA LEU A 483 33.01 8.13 -2.59
C LEU A 483 33.05 8.87 -3.94
N ASN A 484 31.91 9.31 -4.46
CA ASN A 484 31.76 9.95 -5.78
C ASN A 484 32.27 9.08 -6.95
N ASN A 485 32.21 7.78 -6.80
CA ASN A 485 32.51 6.82 -7.88
C ASN A 485 31.22 6.33 -8.51
N ASP A 486 30.64 7.17 -9.38
CA ASP A 486 29.34 6.94 -9.99
C ASP A 486 29.25 5.64 -10.80
N ASP A 487 30.32 5.22 -11.46
CA ASP A 487 30.30 4.03 -12.32
C ASP A 487 30.26 2.74 -11.47
N GLN A 488 31.00 2.69 -10.37
CA GLN A 488 30.91 1.57 -9.44
C GLN A 488 29.56 1.59 -8.67
N ALA A 489 29.07 2.77 -8.32
CA ALA A 489 27.74 2.90 -7.71
C ALA A 489 26.66 2.39 -8.66
N LEU A 490 26.70 2.77 -9.93
CA LEU A 490 25.77 2.29 -10.95
C LEU A 490 25.82 0.78 -11.12
N ALA A 491 27.01 0.19 -11.14
CA ALA A 491 27.20 -1.28 -11.21
C ALA A 491 26.57 -1.97 -9.99
N THR A 492 26.77 -1.41 -8.78
CA THR A 492 26.22 -1.97 -7.54
C THR A 492 24.70 -1.86 -7.47
N TRP A 493 24.12 -0.73 -7.87
CA TRP A 493 22.65 -0.59 -7.97
C TRP A 493 22.07 -1.54 -9.02
N THR A 494 22.80 -1.81 -10.11
CA THR A 494 22.39 -2.80 -11.12
C THR A 494 22.37 -4.22 -10.54
N LEU A 495 23.31 -4.60 -9.68
CA LEU A 495 23.28 -5.87 -8.97
C LEU A 495 22.09 -5.96 -7.99
N LEU A 496 21.78 -4.87 -7.29
CA LEU A 496 20.61 -4.82 -6.41
C LEU A 496 19.29 -4.98 -7.19
N MET A 497 19.19 -4.38 -8.37
CA MET A 497 18.04 -4.60 -9.26
C MET A 497 17.88 -6.09 -9.63
N LYS A 498 18.98 -6.78 -9.99
CA LYS A 498 18.94 -8.21 -10.28
C LYS A 498 18.48 -9.03 -9.07
N GLN A 499 18.97 -8.71 -7.87
CA GLN A 499 18.57 -9.37 -6.64
C GLN A 499 17.07 -9.15 -6.33
N ALA A 500 16.61 -7.90 -6.40
CA ALA A 500 15.23 -7.56 -6.16
C ALA A 500 14.28 -8.24 -7.17
N SER A 501 14.69 -8.31 -8.43
CA SER A 501 13.98 -9.03 -9.49
C SER A 501 13.87 -10.53 -9.19
N TYR A 502 14.97 -11.15 -8.76
CA TYR A 502 15.00 -12.58 -8.41
C TYR A 502 14.02 -12.93 -7.29
N ILE A 503 13.95 -12.09 -6.27
CA ILE A 503 13.10 -12.31 -5.09
C ILE A 503 11.65 -11.88 -5.36
N GLY A 504 11.42 -11.03 -6.36
CA GLY A 504 10.09 -10.49 -6.67
C GLY A 504 9.75 -9.21 -5.90
N ASP A 505 10.76 -8.51 -5.38
CA ASP A 505 10.58 -7.23 -4.71
C ASP A 505 10.56 -6.08 -5.72
N ILE A 506 9.36 -5.79 -6.23
CA ILE A 506 9.14 -4.69 -7.18
C ILE A 506 9.47 -3.34 -6.55
N GLY A 507 9.15 -3.14 -5.27
CA GLY A 507 9.41 -1.89 -4.55
C GLY A 507 10.90 -1.57 -4.51
N LEU A 508 11.71 -2.52 -4.06
CA LEU A 508 13.17 -2.36 -4.01
C LEU A 508 13.78 -2.22 -5.41
N TYR A 509 13.26 -2.97 -6.40
CA TYR A 509 13.68 -2.83 -7.78
C TYR A 509 13.51 -1.38 -8.28
N ILE A 510 12.36 -0.77 -8.02
CA ILE A 510 12.08 0.62 -8.40
C ILE A 510 13.00 1.59 -7.64
N VAL A 511 13.26 1.38 -6.36
CA VAL A 511 14.19 2.20 -5.57
C VAL A 511 15.58 2.15 -6.18
N ALA A 512 16.10 0.96 -6.48
CA ALA A 512 17.41 0.80 -7.09
C ALA A 512 17.50 1.48 -8.47
N GLN A 513 16.47 1.37 -9.30
CA GLN A 513 16.36 2.07 -10.57
C GLN A 513 16.38 3.59 -10.41
N LYS A 514 15.64 4.13 -9.45
CA LYS A 514 15.64 5.57 -9.15
C LYS A 514 17.01 6.07 -8.70
N GLN A 515 17.75 5.30 -7.91
CA GLN A 515 19.12 5.66 -7.51
C GLN A 515 20.08 5.62 -8.72
N ALA A 516 19.98 4.58 -9.55
CA ALA A 516 20.77 4.52 -10.77
C ALA A 516 20.47 5.70 -11.73
N LEU A 517 19.19 6.09 -11.85
CA LEU A 517 18.79 7.23 -12.68
C LEU A 517 19.44 8.53 -12.19
N LYS A 518 19.46 8.80 -10.89
CA LYS A 518 20.11 10.00 -10.32
C LYS A 518 21.59 10.08 -10.69
N LEU A 519 22.29 8.95 -10.72
CA LEU A 519 23.72 8.90 -11.07
C LEU A 519 23.98 9.23 -12.54
N VAL A 520 23.04 8.90 -13.42
CA VAL A 520 23.18 9.09 -14.87
C VAL A 520 22.47 10.33 -15.40
N GLU A 521 21.63 10.98 -14.61
CA GLU A 521 20.73 12.05 -15.04
C GLU A 521 21.47 13.19 -15.77
N ASN A 522 22.59 13.63 -15.23
CA ASN A 522 23.42 14.72 -15.79
C ASN A 522 24.56 14.22 -16.68
N LYS A 523 24.66 12.91 -16.93
CA LYS A 523 25.73 12.34 -17.77
C LYS A 523 25.30 12.31 -19.24
N HIS A 524 26.19 12.64 -20.13
CA HIS A 524 26.01 12.65 -21.58
C HIS A 524 26.76 11.50 -22.25
N GLY A 525 26.27 11.04 -23.41
CA GLY A 525 26.85 9.96 -24.20
C GLY A 525 25.89 8.77 -24.40
N ASN A 526 26.03 8.07 -25.53
CA ASN A 526 25.12 6.99 -25.96
C ASN A 526 24.92 5.90 -24.92
N PHE A 527 25.95 5.56 -24.14
CA PHE A 527 25.90 4.56 -23.10
C PHE A 527 24.92 4.97 -21.99
N TYR A 528 25.05 6.18 -21.46
CA TYR A 528 24.17 6.68 -20.40
C TYR A 528 22.73 6.95 -20.90
N GLN A 529 22.58 7.37 -22.16
CA GLN A 529 21.25 7.53 -22.75
C GLN A 529 20.51 6.20 -22.87
N LYS A 530 21.20 5.12 -23.26
CA LYS A 530 20.61 3.77 -23.27
C LYS A 530 20.19 3.32 -21.87
N ILE A 531 21.00 3.59 -20.84
CA ILE A 531 20.66 3.27 -19.45
C ILE A 531 19.42 4.06 -19.01
N LYS A 532 19.38 5.37 -19.24
CA LYS A 532 18.21 6.23 -18.92
C LYS A 532 16.96 5.69 -19.60
N LYS A 533 17.00 5.46 -20.90
CA LYS A 533 15.88 4.91 -21.68
C LYS A 533 15.39 3.58 -21.10
N ASN A 534 16.30 2.66 -20.78
CA ASN A 534 15.93 1.39 -20.17
C ASN A 534 15.29 1.55 -18.79
N ILE A 535 15.81 2.46 -17.96
CA ILE A 535 15.25 2.76 -16.64
C ILE A 535 13.84 3.33 -16.79
N TYR A 536 13.66 4.36 -17.59
CA TYR A 536 12.36 4.99 -17.83
C TYR A 536 11.34 3.97 -18.35
N THR A 537 11.74 3.14 -19.30
CA THR A 537 10.88 2.08 -19.85
C THR A 537 10.46 1.06 -18.80
N ARG A 538 11.42 0.49 -18.07
CA ARG A 538 11.15 -0.59 -17.11
C ARG A 538 10.38 -0.09 -15.89
N VAL A 539 10.79 1.03 -15.32
CA VAL A 539 10.11 1.60 -14.14
C VAL A 539 8.69 2.05 -14.51
N GLY A 540 8.54 2.69 -15.67
CA GLY A 540 7.23 3.10 -16.16
C GLY A 540 6.26 1.92 -16.32
N LYS A 541 6.71 0.81 -16.93
CA LYS A 541 5.91 -0.41 -17.07
C LYS A 541 5.55 -1.06 -15.72
N LEU A 542 6.49 -1.09 -14.77
CA LEU A 542 6.27 -1.68 -13.45
C LEU A 542 5.38 -0.83 -12.55
N LEU A 543 5.46 0.49 -12.67
CA LEU A 543 4.62 1.41 -11.92
C LEU A 543 3.19 1.52 -12.48
N GLU A 544 2.98 1.13 -13.73
CA GLU A 544 1.68 1.26 -14.38
C GLU A 544 0.51 0.68 -13.56
N PRO A 545 0.60 -0.53 -12.97
CA PRO A 545 -0.47 -1.07 -12.12
C PRO A 545 -0.52 -0.51 -10.69
N ILE A 546 0.47 0.27 -10.24
CA ILE A 546 0.66 0.65 -8.83
C ILE A 546 0.50 2.15 -8.63
N ASP A 547 1.20 2.95 -9.43
CA ASP A 547 1.24 4.42 -9.39
C ASP A 547 1.20 4.99 -10.81
N HIS A 548 -0.01 5.14 -11.31
CA HIS A 548 -0.27 5.53 -12.69
C HIS A 548 0.29 6.91 -13.04
N LYS A 549 0.32 7.85 -12.07
CA LYS A 549 0.83 9.21 -12.30
C LYS A 549 2.34 9.19 -12.52
N THR A 550 3.08 8.56 -11.63
CA THR A 550 4.54 8.41 -11.77
C THR A 550 4.88 7.55 -12.99
N ALA A 551 4.10 6.49 -13.27
CA ALA A 551 4.26 5.68 -14.46
C ALA A 551 4.16 6.51 -15.75
N PHE A 552 3.18 7.41 -15.83
CA PHE A 552 3.00 8.30 -16.96
C PHE A 552 4.25 9.16 -17.22
N GLU A 553 4.80 9.79 -16.17
CA GLU A 553 6.01 10.62 -16.28
C GLU A 553 7.21 9.82 -16.80
N TYR A 554 7.42 8.61 -16.27
CA TYR A 554 8.50 7.73 -16.71
C TYR A 554 8.32 7.24 -18.14
N LEU A 555 7.12 6.82 -18.52
CA LEU A 555 6.81 6.35 -19.87
C LEU A 555 6.91 7.49 -20.91
N GLN A 556 6.51 8.69 -20.56
CA GLN A 556 6.64 9.87 -21.41
C GLN A 556 8.11 10.18 -21.70
N ASN A 557 8.97 10.16 -20.66
CA ASN A 557 10.40 10.32 -20.84
C ASN A 557 11.02 9.20 -21.68
N ALA A 558 10.56 7.96 -21.52
CA ALA A 558 11.00 6.82 -22.33
C ALA A 558 10.67 7.02 -23.82
N VAL A 559 9.44 7.46 -24.12
CA VAL A 559 8.98 7.73 -25.50
C VAL A 559 9.80 8.86 -26.13
N MET A 560 10.10 9.94 -25.38
CA MET A 560 10.93 11.05 -25.89
C MET A 560 12.36 10.64 -26.23
N MET A 561 12.84 9.52 -25.69
CA MET A 561 14.21 9.02 -25.90
C MET A 561 14.29 7.92 -26.97
N LEU A 562 13.18 7.55 -27.62
CA LEU A 562 13.17 6.56 -28.70
C LEU A 562 13.76 7.12 -29.98
N GLU A 563 14.50 6.27 -30.71
CA GLU A 563 14.97 6.56 -32.05
C GLU A 563 13.93 6.16 -33.11
N ASP A 564 13.99 6.75 -34.30
CA ASP A 564 13.02 6.50 -35.40
C ASP A 564 12.95 5.03 -35.85
N ASN A 565 13.98 4.25 -35.58
CA ASN A 565 14.07 2.82 -35.93
C ASN A 565 13.42 1.88 -34.89
N GLU A 566 12.93 2.39 -33.75
CA GLU A 566 12.36 1.62 -32.65
C GLU A 566 10.81 1.60 -32.66
N GLU A 567 10.20 1.46 -33.82
CA GLU A 567 8.75 1.63 -34.04
C GLU A 567 7.89 0.68 -33.18
N LEU A 568 8.27 -0.59 -33.06
CA LEU A 568 7.53 -1.57 -32.23
C LEU A 568 7.58 -1.21 -30.74
N THR A 569 8.74 -0.79 -30.24
CA THR A 569 8.89 -0.34 -28.86
C THR A 569 8.08 0.93 -28.62
N HIS A 570 8.00 1.82 -29.59
CA HIS A 570 7.20 3.04 -29.52
C HIS A 570 5.72 2.72 -29.39
N ILE A 571 5.20 1.82 -30.20
CA ILE A 571 3.81 1.36 -30.16
C ILE A 571 3.49 0.74 -28.78
N GLU A 572 4.38 -0.12 -28.28
CA GLU A 572 4.21 -0.74 -26.97
C GLU A 572 4.16 0.29 -25.83
N LEU A 573 5.10 1.25 -25.82
CA LEU A 573 5.17 2.29 -24.78
C LEU A 573 3.99 3.25 -24.82
N LEU A 574 3.52 3.62 -26.01
CA LEU A 574 2.30 4.40 -26.16
C LEU A 574 1.07 3.66 -25.61
N GLY A 575 1.04 2.33 -25.74
CA GLY A 575 -0.01 1.50 -25.13
C GLY A 575 -0.02 1.58 -23.60
N TYR A 576 1.14 1.50 -22.95
CA TYR A 576 1.29 1.67 -21.50
C TYR A 576 1.00 3.13 -21.07
N LEU A 577 1.43 4.10 -21.88
CA LEU A 577 1.19 5.52 -21.63
C LEU A 577 -0.31 5.83 -21.68
N ALA A 578 -1.03 5.30 -22.66
CA ALA A 578 -2.48 5.42 -22.75
C ALA A 578 -3.19 4.82 -21.53
N SER A 579 -2.76 3.64 -21.08
CA SER A 579 -3.29 3.00 -19.85
C SER A 579 -3.03 3.83 -18.60
N SER A 580 -1.81 4.33 -18.43
CA SER A 580 -1.44 5.18 -17.30
C SER A 580 -2.19 6.51 -17.31
N SER A 581 -2.36 7.13 -18.50
CA SER A 581 -3.18 8.33 -18.70
C SER A 581 -4.62 8.11 -18.29
N MET A 582 -5.21 7.00 -18.75
CA MET A 582 -6.58 6.62 -18.41
C MET A 582 -6.78 6.48 -16.91
N LYS A 583 -5.89 5.75 -16.22
CA LYS A 583 -5.99 5.46 -14.78
C LYS A 583 -5.64 6.66 -13.90
N SER A 584 -4.82 7.59 -14.38
CA SER A 584 -4.52 8.86 -13.69
C SER A 584 -5.59 9.94 -13.87
N GLY A 585 -6.62 9.67 -14.70
CA GLY A 585 -7.70 10.62 -15.01
C GLY A 585 -7.39 11.56 -16.16
N ASN A 586 -6.26 11.43 -16.84
CA ASN A 586 -5.94 12.17 -18.05
C ASN A 586 -6.54 11.46 -19.28
N TYR A 587 -7.86 11.50 -19.39
CA TYR A 587 -8.60 10.76 -20.44
C TYR A 587 -8.26 11.26 -21.85
N TRP A 588 -8.03 12.57 -21.99
CA TRP A 588 -7.67 13.16 -23.27
C TRP A 588 -6.29 12.69 -23.74
N GLY A 589 -5.31 12.70 -22.85
CA GLY A 589 -3.98 12.17 -23.16
C GLY A 589 -3.99 10.69 -23.55
N ALA A 590 -4.91 9.88 -22.98
CA ALA A 590 -5.07 8.49 -23.38
C ALA A 590 -5.57 8.35 -24.83
N ILE A 591 -6.48 9.23 -25.27
CA ILE A 591 -6.98 9.26 -26.65
C ILE A 591 -5.87 9.70 -27.61
N GLU A 592 -5.13 10.77 -27.29
CA GLU A 592 -4.00 11.27 -28.09
C GLU A 592 -2.90 10.21 -28.29
N CYS A 593 -2.60 9.44 -27.22
CA CYS A 593 -1.67 8.31 -27.32
C CYS A 593 -2.18 7.22 -28.27
N ALA A 594 -3.47 6.86 -28.19
CA ALA A 594 -4.07 5.88 -29.08
C ALA A 594 -4.09 6.36 -30.54
N ASP A 595 -4.43 7.63 -30.79
CA ASP A 595 -4.37 8.24 -32.12
C ASP A 595 -2.95 8.22 -32.68
N SER A 596 -1.94 8.51 -31.86
CA SER A 596 -0.54 8.43 -32.26
C SER A 596 -0.13 7.02 -32.68
N VAL A 597 -0.64 5.99 -32.01
CA VAL A 597 -0.45 4.58 -32.42
C VAL A 597 -1.17 4.30 -33.75
N LEU A 598 -2.42 4.73 -33.89
CA LEU A 598 -3.21 4.51 -35.13
C LEU A 598 -2.56 5.13 -36.35
N ASN A 599 -1.92 6.29 -36.19
CA ASN A 599 -1.20 6.98 -37.27
C ASN A 599 0.08 6.23 -37.72
N LYS A 600 0.65 5.38 -36.84
CA LYS A 600 1.85 4.59 -37.14
C LYS A 600 1.51 3.18 -37.62
N LEU A 601 0.34 2.65 -37.31
CA LEU A 601 -0.07 1.31 -37.73
C LEU A 601 -0.54 1.31 -39.19
N PRO A 602 0.01 0.40 -40.03
CA PRO A 602 -0.46 0.21 -41.41
C PRO A 602 -1.96 -0.09 -41.52
N GLU A 603 -2.59 0.37 -42.59
CA GLU A 603 -4.03 0.18 -42.78
C GLU A 603 -4.47 -1.30 -42.91
N ASN A 604 -3.58 -2.15 -43.43
CA ASN A 604 -3.83 -3.58 -43.57
C ASN A 604 -3.83 -4.36 -42.25
N MET A 605 -3.41 -3.75 -41.13
CA MET A 605 -3.47 -4.33 -39.78
C MET A 605 -4.82 -4.06 -39.12
N GLU A 606 -5.92 -4.60 -39.73
CA GLU A 606 -7.28 -4.32 -39.34
C GLU A 606 -7.57 -4.65 -37.85
N LEU A 607 -7.12 -5.82 -37.37
CA LEU A 607 -7.37 -6.28 -36.01
C LEU A 607 -6.58 -5.44 -34.99
N GLU A 608 -5.31 -5.17 -35.23
CA GLU A 608 -4.44 -4.39 -34.36
C GLU A 608 -4.96 -2.96 -34.23
N ARG A 609 -5.34 -2.33 -35.34
CA ARG A 609 -5.96 -1.01 -35.34
C ARG A 609 -7.26 -1.01 -34.52
N THR A 610 -8.09 -2.05 -34.66
CA THR A 610 -9.34 -2.17 -33.91
C THR A 610 -9.08 -2.38 -32.42
N LEU A 611 -8.07 -3.15 -32.03
CA LEU A 611 -7.63 -3.28 -30.64
C LEU A 611 -7.14 -1.95 -30.04
N VAL A 612 -6.50 -1.10 -30.82
CA VAL A 612 -6.13 0.25 -30.38
C VAL A 612 -7.36 1.14 -30.23
N LYS A 613 -8.29 1.11 -31.20
CA LYS A 613 -9.56 1.84 -31.13
C LYS A 613 -10.39 1.43 -29.91
N SER A 614 -10.42 0.15 -29.57
CA SER A 614 -11.11 -0.32 -28.37
C SER A 614 -10.58 0.30 -27.06
N ARG A 615 -9.30 0.69 -27.01
CA ARG A 615 -8.71 1.42 -25.88
C ARG A 615 -9.17 2.88 -25.77
N GLN A 616 -9.69 3.49 -26.84
CA GLN A 616 -10.27 4.84 -26.81
C GLN A 616 -11.69 4.87 -26.23
N VAL A 617 -12.38 3.74 -26.22
CA VAL A 617 -13.77 3.63 -25.76
C VAL A 617 -13.94 4.13 -24.33
N LYS A 618 -13.17 3.61 -23.42
CA LYS A 618 -13.27 3.96 -21.99
C LYS A 618 -12.89 5.41 -21.66
N PRO A 619 -11.80 5.99 -22.20
CA PRO A 619 -11.53 7.41 -22.06
C PRO A 619 -12.67 8.30 -22.61
N LEU A 620 -13.20 8.01 -23.80
CA LEU A 620 -14.34 8.74 -24.38
C LEU A 620 -15.59 8.64 -23.49
N LEU A 621 -15.85 7.45 -22.96
CA LEU A 621 -16.93 7.23 -22.00
C LEU A 621 -16.81 8.12 -20.77
N LYS A 622 -15.58 8.20 -20.18
CA LYS A 622 -15.32 9.03 -19.00
C LYS A 622 -15.40 10.54 -19.31
N LEU A 623 -15.12 10.94 -20.53
CA LEU A 623 -15.34 12.32 -20.99
C LEU A 623 -16.83 12.63 -21.22
N GLY A 624 -17.69 11.63 -21.22
CA GLY A 624 -19.11 11.79 -21.48
C GLY A 624 -19.48 11.87 -22.97
N ASN A 625 -18.59 11.47 -23.87
CA ASN A 625 -18.80 11.47 -25.32
C ASN A 625 -19.57 10.21 -25.77
N TYR A 626 -20.73 9.96 -25.17
CA TYR A 626 -21.49 8.72 -25.36
C TYR A 626 -21.88 8.46 -26.81
N GLY A 627 -22.29 9.48 -27.56
CA GLY A 627 -22.65 9.34 -28.97
C GLY A 627 -21.45 8.89 -29.81
N GLN A 628 -20.25 9.41 -29.52
CA GLN A 628 -19.02 9.00 -30.21
C GLN A 628 -18.62 7.55 -29.82
N VAL A 629 -18.75 7.18 -28.55
CA VAL A 629 -18.51 5.81 -28.08
C VAL A 629 -19.42 4.81 -28.79
N ILE A 630 -20.71 5.10 -28.84
CA ILE A 630 -21.70 4.23 -29.48
C ILE A 630 -21.40 4.07 -30.97
N ASN A 631 -21.13 5.17 -31.67
CA ASN A 631 -20.81 5.12 -33.08
C ASN A 631 -19.51 4.32 -33.35
N LEU A 632 -18.44 4.58 -32.56
CA LEU A 632 -17.15 3.87 -32.69
C LEU A 632 -17.33 2.35 -32.52
N ILE A 633 -18.13 1.95 -31.53
CA ILE A 633 -18.37 0.53 -31.25
C ILE A 633 -19.22 -0.09 -32.36
N ASP A 634 -20.36 0.50 -32.71
CA ASP A 634 -21.30 -0.04 -33.68
C ASP A 634 -20.69 -0.14 -35.11
N THR A 635 -19.89 0.86 -35.52
CA THR A 635 -19.43 0.95 -36.92
C THR A 635 -18.01 0.42 -37.15
N GLU A 636 -17.12 0.49 -36.14
CA GLU A 636 -15.69 0.24 -36.35
C GLU A 636 -15.14 -0.93 -35.57
N ILE A 637 -15.64 -1.17 -34.33
CA ILE A 637 -15.05 -2.20 -33.44
C ILE A 637 -15.80 -3.53 -33.60
N MET A 638 -17.12 -3.52 -33.43
CA MET A 638 -17.92 -4.75 -33.43
C MET A 638 -17.85 -5.55 -34.71
N PRO A 639 -17.98 -4.94 -35.91
CA PRO A 639 -17.93 -5.72 -37.15
C PRO A 639 -16.60 -6.48 -37.32
N VAL A 640 -15.51 -5.91 -36.86
CA VAL A 640 -14.19 -6.54 -36.94
C VAL A 640 -14.06 -7.66 -35.90
N PHE A 641 -14.45 -7.41 -34.63
CA PHE A 641 -14.37 -8.42 -33.60
C PHE A 641 -15.24 -9.65 -33.94
N GLU A 642 -16.47 -9.46 -34.40
CA GLU A 642 -17.34 -10.54 -34.82
C GLU A 642 -16.74 -11.36 -35.98
N LYS A 643 -16.13 -10.69 -36.95
CA LYS A 643 -15.44 -11.33 -38.09
C LYS A 643 -14.29 -12.24 -37.61
N TYR A 644 -13.51 -11.81 -36.63
CA TYR A 644 -12.37 -12.58 -36.12
C TYR A 644 -12.80 -13.66 -35.12
N LEU A 645 -13.81 -13.42 -34.30
CA LEU A 645 -14.38 -14.42 -33.40
C LEU A 645 -15.05 -15.55 -34.14
N ALA A 646 -15.76 -15.26 -35.26
CA ALA A 646 -16.35 -16.24 -36.14
C ALA A 646 -15.32 -17.20 -36.77
N LYS A 647 -14.09 -16.74 -37.00
CA LYS A 647 -12.99 -17.58 -37.50
C LYS A 647 -12.48 -18.59 -36.48
N GLY A 648 -12.66 -18.37 -35.17
CA GLY A 648 -12.32 -19.29 -34.08
C GLY A 648 -10.86 -19.71 -34.01
N ARG A 649 -9.91 -18.91 -34.55
CA ARG A 649 -8.48 -19.24 -34.62
C ARG A 649 -7.66 -18.15 -33.94
N ASN A 650 -6.65 -18.59 -33.17
CA ASN A 650 -5.66 -17.68 -32.62
C ASN A 650 -4.93 -16.95 -33.75
N THR A 651 -4.71 -15.66 -33.57
CA THR A 651 -3.85 -14.85 -34.43
C THR A 651 -2.44 -14.76 -33.85
N GLN A 652 -1.51 -14.13 -34.57
CA GLN A 652 -0.15 -13.88 -34.04
C GLN A 652 -0.16 -12.82 -32.94
N VAL A 653 -1.23 -12.00 -32.85
CA VAL A 653 -1.32 -10.83 -31.95
C VAL A 653 -2.13 -11.14 -30.69
N ILE A 654 -3.19 -11.92 -30.80
CA ILE A 654 -4.11 -12.19 -29.70
C ILE A 654 -4.72 -13.60 -29.84
N THR A 655 -4.90 -14.26 -28.71
CA THR A 655 -5.64 -15.53 -28.67
C THR A 655 -7.15 -15.30 -28.76
N VAL A 656 -7.90 -16.32 -29.18
CA VAL A 656 -9.37 -16.24 -29.23
C VAL A 656 -9.95 -15.92 -27.85
N LYS A 657 -9.39 -16.49 -26.78
CA LYS A 657 -9.84 -16.22 -25.40
C LYS A 657 -9.64 -14.77 -25.02
N GLU A 658 -8.47 -14.22 -25.27
CA GLU A 658 -8.16 -12.80 -24.97
C GLU A 658 -9.01 -11.84 -25.80
N LEU A 659 -9.33 -12.20 -27.06
CA LEU A 659 -10.22 -11.42 -27.89
C LEU A 659 -11.65 -11.42 -27.34
N TYR A 660 -12.15 -12.56 -26.84
CA TYR A 660 -13.45 -12.61 -26.13
C TYR A 660 -13.46 -11.73 -24.88
N LEU A 661 -12.38 -11.74 -24.09
CA LEU A 661 -12.28 -10.91 -22.90
C LEU A 661 -12.26 -9.41 -23.24
N THR A 662 -11.51 -9.02 -24.27
CA THR A 662 -11.48 -7.63 -24.76
C THR A 662 -12.86 -7.21 -25.29
N TRP A 663 -13.53 -8.10 -26.00
CA TRP A 663 -14.87 -7.88 -26.51
C TRP A 663 -15.90 -7.65 -25.39
N ILE A 664 -15.85 -8.48 -24.33
CA ILE A 664 -16.69 -8.31 -23.14
C ILE A 664 -16.42 -6.95 -22.47
N ASP A 665 -15.17 -6.55 -22.30
CA ASP A 665 -14.85 -5.25 -21.70
C ASP A 665 -15.39 -4.08 -22.53
N VAL A 666 -15.32 -4.16 -23.88
CA VAL A 666 -15.94 -3.17 -24.77
C VAL A 666 -17.46 -3.16 -24.64
N TYR A 667 -18.10 -4.31 -24.48
CA TYR A 667 -19.55 -4.38 -24.24
C TYR A 667 -19.97 -3.83 -22.88
N PHE A 668 -19.15 -3.93 -21.84
CA PHE A 668 -19.42 -3.24 -20.59
C PHE A 668 -19.41 -1.71 -20.78
N ASP A 669 -18.41 -1.19 -21.48
CA ASP A 669 -18.32 0.25 -21.77
C ASP A 669 -19.47 0.70 -22.70
N PHE A 670 -19.89 -0.15 -23.63
CA PHE A 670 -21.05 0.08 -24.51
C PHE A 670 -22.36 0.14 -23.70
N ALA A 671 -22.61 -0.85 -22.85
CA ALA A 671 -23.79 -0.85 -21.98
C ALA A 671 -23.82 0.38 -21.07
N GLU A 672 -22.66 0.80 -20.56
CA GLU A 672 -22.53 2.02 -19.75
C GLU A 672 -22.83 3.27 -20.58
N ALA A 673 -22.31 3.37 -21.80
CA ALA A 673 -22.58 4.51 -22.70
C ALA A 673 -24.07 4.62 -23.03
N LEU A 674 -24.71 3.52 -23.40
CA LEU A 674 -26.15 3.45 -23.64
C LEU A 674 -26.94 3.84 -22.39
N THR A 675 -26.51 3.36 -21.21
CA THR A 675 -27.17 3.68 -19.94
C THR A 675 -27.14 5.17 -19.65
N PHE A 676 -25.97 5.81 -19.72
CA PHE A 676 -25.84 7.26 -19.49
C PHE A 676 -26.46 8.11 -20.58
N GLN A 677 -26.53 7.61 -21.82
CA GLN A 677 -27.31 8.26 -22.88
C GLN A 677 -28.82 8.15 -22.64
N GLY A 678 -29.25 7.13 -21.89
CA GLY A 678 -30.67 6.81 -21.69
C GLY A 678 -31.27 5.94 -22.80
N ASP A 679 -30.44 5.19 -23.53
CA ASP A 679 -30.88 4.33 -24.65
C ASP A 679 -31.35 2.97 -24.13
N GLY A 680 -32.56 2.54 -24.52
CA GLY A 680 -33.16 1.26 -24.09
C GLY A 680 -32.38 0.01 -24.50
N ARG A 681 -31.53 0.07 -25.52
CA ARG A 681 -30.64 -1.02 -25.94
C ARG A 681 -29.71 -1.51 -24.85
N MET A 682 -29.50 -0.71 -23.79
CA MET A 682 -28.67 -1.09 -22.65
C MET A 682 -29.04 -2.45 -22.04
N PHE A 683 -30.33 -2.77 -21.98
CA PHE A 683 -30.80 -4.07 -21.44
C PHE A 683 -30.55 -5.24 -22.39
N GLU A 684 -30.62 -5.01 -23.70
CA GLU A 684 -30.29 -6.01 -24.71
C GLU A 684 -28.80 -6.35 -24.65
N ILE A 685 -27.95 -5.32 -24.54
CA ILE A 685 -26.50 -5.49 -24.45
C ILE A 685 -26.10 -6.18 -23.14
N THR A 686 -26.68 -5.80 -22.00
CA THR A 686 -26.40 -6.49 -20.73
C THR A 686 -26.83 -7.96 -20.77
N LYS A 687 -27.98 -8.29 -21.39
CA LYS A 687 -28.37 -9.66 -21.59
C LYS A 687 -27.37 -10.42 -22.48
N LEU A 688 -26.94 -9.81 -23.57
CA LEU A 688 -25.95 -10.40 -24.46
C LEU A 688 -24.63 -10.70 -23.76
N ILE A 689 -24.19 -9.83 -22.85
CA ILE A 689 -23.01 -10.06 -22.01
C ILE A 689 -23.19 -11.35 -21.19
N PHE A 690 -24.33 -11.54 -20.52
CA PHE A 690 -24.60 -12.76 -19.77
C PHE A 690 -24.66 -14.00 -20.65
N ASP A 691 -25.29 -13.92 -21.81
CA ASP A 691 -25.36 -15.03 -22.80
C ASP A 691 -23.95 -15.47 -23.25
N ILE A 692 -23.02 -14.50 -23.40
CA ILE A 692 -21.65 -14.77 -23.82
C ILE A 692 -20.84 -15.38 -22.66
N ILE A 693 -20.99 -14.86 -21.43
CA ILE A 693 -20.35 -15.39 -20.24
C ILE A 693 -20.77 -16.87 -20.08
N GLU A 694 -22.05 -17.19 -20.23
CA GLU A 694 -22.54 -18.54 -20.10
C GLU A 694 -22.03 -19.47 -21.22
N ARG A 695 -22.13 -19.07 -22.49
CA ARG A 695 -21.65 -19.86 -23.65
C ARG A 695 -20.15 -20.18 -23.57
N ASN A 696 -19.35 -19.24 -23.09
CA ASN A 696 -17.89 -19.42 -22.97
C ASN A 696 -17.45 -19.96 -21.60
N GLN A 697 -18.40 -20.31 -20.71
CA GLN A 697 -18.14 -20.84 -19.36
C GLN A 697 -17.16 -19.97 -18.56
N ILE A 698 -17.27 -18.65 -18.67
CA ILE A 698 -16.42 -17.69 -17.96
C ILE A 698 -16.83 -17.68 -16.49
N LYS A 699 -15.90 -18.05 -15.61
CA LYS A 699 -16.13 -18.16 -14.16
C LYS A 699 -15.33 -17.14 -13.33
N GLU A 700 -14.62 -16.22 -13.99
CA GLU A 700 -13.84 -15.18 -13.30
C GLU A 700 -14.78 -14.25 -12.50
N PRO A 701 -14.65 -14.20 -11.15
CA PRO A 701 -15.56 -13.42 -10.30
C PRO A 701 -15.60 -11.94 -10.66
N ALA A 702 -14.47 -11.36 -11.09
CA ALA A 702 -14.39 -9.96 -11.48
C ALA A 702 -15.26 -9.63 -12.71
N ILE A 703 -15.31 -10.53 -13.70
CA ILE A 703 -16.13 -10.35 -14.92
C ILE A 703 -17.61 -10.47 -14.60
N LEU A 704 -17.96 -11.49 -13.79
CA LEU A 704 -19.35 -11.70 -13.35
C LEU A 704 -19.85 -10.50 -12.53
N CYS A 705 -19.02 -10.01 -11.60
CA CYS A 705 -19.34 -8.83 -10.81
C CYS A 705 -19.55 -7.58 -11.70
N LYS A 706 -18.68 -7.32 -12.68
CA LYS A 706 -18.86 -6.23 -13.64
C LYS A 706 -20.18 -6.35 -14.43
N ALA A 707 -20.56 -7.55 -14.86
CA ALA A 707 -21.82 -7.77 -15.57
C ALA A 707 -23.05 -7.41 -14.71
N HIS A 708 -23.06 -7.85 -13.46
CA HIS A 708 -24.11 -7.52 -12.51
C HIS A 708 -24.14 -6.01 -12.20
N LEU A 709 -22.97 -5.36 -12.05
CA LEU A 709 -22.90 -3.92 -11.83
C LEU A 709 -23.39 -3.10 -13.04
N ALA A 710 -23.13 -3.56 -14.26
CA ALA A 710 -23.68 -2.92 -15.47
C ALA A 710 -25.22 -2.99 -15.47
N LEU A 711 -25.77 -4.14 -15.14
CA LEU A 711 -27.23 -4.32 -15.03
C LEU A 711 -27.84 -3.51 -13.86
N ALA A 712 -27.15 -3.44 -12.71
CA ALA A 712 -27.58 -2.61 -11.59
C ALA A 712 -27.64 -1.13 -11.97
N LEU A 713 -26.58 -0.62 -12.62
CA LEU A 713 -26.51 0.77 -13.10
C LEU A 713 -27.63 1.09 -14.08
N ALA A 714 -27.89 0.19 -15.03
CA ALA A 714 -28.97 0.35 -16.00
C ALA A 714 -30.35 0.51 -15.30
N ASN A 715 -30.61 -0.30 -14.28
CA ASN A 715 -31.82 -0.21 -13.47
C ASN A 715 -31.87 1.08 -12.62
N THR A 716 -30.74 1.52 -12.05
CA THR A 716 -30.62 2.79 -11.32
C THR A 716 -31.04 3.98 -12.21
N ILE A 717 -30.50 4.09 -13.41
CA ILE A 717 -30.80 5.21 -14.34
C ILE A 717 -32.23 5.13 -14.87
N LYS A 718 -32.75 3.94 -15.14
CA LYS A 718 -34.16 3.72 -15.49
C LYS A 718 -35.08 4.15 -14.35
N GLY A 719 -34.64 4.03 -13.09
CA GLY A 719 -35.39 4.33 -11.88
C GLY A 719 -36.02 3.10 -11.23
N ASP A 720 -35.65 1.91 -11.62
CA ASP A 720 -35.99 0.65 -10.93
C ASP A 720 -34.99 0.35 -9.83
N LEU A 721 -35.11 1.09 -8.74
CA LEU A 721 -34.14 1.05 -7.64
C LEU A 721 -34.16 -0.29 -6.90
N LYS A 722 -35.34 -0.91 -6.75
CA LYS A 722 -35.49 -2.18 -6.03
C LYS A 722 -34.76 -3.32 -6.70
N THR A 723 -34.85 -3.41 -8.04
CA THR A 723 -34.08 -4.38 -8.81
C THR A 723 -32.59 -4.11 -8.72
N SER A 724 -32.17 -2.83 -8.77
CA SER A 724 -30.77 -2.46 -8.61
C SER A 724 -30.21 -2.83 -7.24
N GLU A 725 -30.90 -2.49 -6.15
CA GLU A 725 -30.53 -2.84 -4.77
C GLU A 725 -30.40 -4.36 -4.59
N LYS A 726 -31.37 -5.13 -5.10
CA LYS A 726 -31.32 -6.59 -5.03
C LYS A 726 -30.07 -7.15 -5.72
N ILE A 727 -29.71 -6.61 -6.89
CA ILE A 727 -28.49 -7.04 -7.61
C ILE A 727 -27.24 -6.72 -6.78
N LEU A 728 -27.17 -5.54 -6.15
CA LEU A 728 -26.05 -5.15 -5.29
C LEU A 728 -25.92 -6.07 -4.06
N ASP A 729 -27.05 -6.43 -3.44
CA ASP A 729 -27.09 -7.36 -2.31
C ASP A 729 -26.66 -8.78 -2.72
N ASP A 730 -27.07 -9.24 -3.90
CA ASP A 730 -26.67 -10.55 -4.40
C ASP A 730 -25.18 -10.60 -4.72
N ILE A 731 -24.59 -9.52 -5.22
CA ILE A 731 -23.13 -9.38 -5.38
C ILE A 731 -22.40 -9.57 -4.03
N LEU A 732 -22.88 -8.94 -2.94
CA LEU A 732 -22.28 -9.06 -1.61
C LEU A 732 -22.37 -10.48 -1.04
N LYS A 733 -23.42 -11.24 -1.38
CA LYS A 733 -23.59 -12.63 -0.94
C LYS A 733 -22.70 -13.61 -1.70
N GLU A 734 -22.50 -13.36 -2.99
CA GLU A 734 -21.77 -14.29 -3.86
C GLU A 734 -20.27 -14.02 -3.92
N TYR A 735 -19.86 -12.74 -3.74
CA TYR A 735 -18.47 -12.31 -3.93
C TYR A 735 -17.96 -11.53 -2.73
N SER A 736 -16.69 -11.77 -2.35
CA SER A 736 -15.98 -10.93 -1.38
C SER A 736 -15.44 -9.69 -2.10
N LEU A 737 -16.02 -8.53 -1.85
CA LEU A 737 -15.56 -7.26 -2.43
C LEU A 737 -14.11 -6.92 -2.05
N ASP A 738 -13.65 -7.35 -0.88
CA ASP A 738 -12.27 -7.13 -0.42
C ASP A 738 -11.22 -7.81 -1.31
N SER A 739 -11.62 -8.84 -2.08
CA SER A 739 -10.77 -9.54 -3.03
C SER A 739 -10.84 -9.00 -4.44
N MET A 740 -11.72 -8.02 -4.70
CA MET A 740 -11.95 -7.45 -6.02
C MET A 740 -11.01 -6.27 -6.31
N ASP A 741 -10.90 -5.97 -7.60
CA ASP A 741 -10.21 -4.75 -8.04
C ASP A 741 -10.86 -3.48 -7.44
N ALA A 742 -10.04 -2.55 -7.00
CA ALA A 742 -10.48 -1.34 -6.33
C ALA A 742 -11.49 -0.49 -7.16
N PHE A 743 -11.40 -0.54 -8.50
CA PHE A 743 -12.36 0.15 -9.37
C PHE A 743 -13.73 -0.54 -9.40
N ILE A 744 -13.79 -1.87 -9.26
CA ILE A 744 -15.05 -2.63 -9.13
C ILE A 744 -15.75 -2.22 -7.83
N VAL A 745 -15.00 -2.16 -6.73
CA VAL A 745 -15.52 -1.71 -5.43
C VAL A 745 -15.97 -0.25 -5.48
N SER A 746 -15.20 0.64 -6.11
CA SER A 746 -15.59 2.04 -6.33
C SER A 746 -16.89 2.14 -7.12
N ARG A 747 -17.08 1.28 -8.11
CA ARG A 747 -18.29 1.25 -8.93
C ARG A 747 -19.52 0.74 -8.18
N TRP A 748 -19.34 -0.30 -7.37
CA TRP A 748 -20.40 -0.80 -6.48
C TRP A 748 -20.87 0.31 -5.53
N ASN A 749 -19.93 0.94 -4.83
CA ASN A 749 -20.20 2.07 -3.93
C ASN A 749 -20.92 3.23 -4.64
N PHE A 750 -20.51 3.56 -5.87
CA PHE A 750 -21.14 4.61 -6.65
C PHE A 750 -22.62 4.31 -6.95
N ILE A 751 -22.94 3.09 -7.34
CA ILE A 751 -24.32 2.68 -7.67
C ILE A 751 -25.19 2.67 -6.41
N ASP A 752 -24.67 2.17 -5.29
CA ASP A 752 -25.37 2.18 -3.99
C ASP A 752 -25.69 3.61 -3.53
N ILE A 753 -24.70 4.49 -3.56
CA ILE A 753 -24.91 5.93 -3.27
C ILE A 753 -25.94 6.55 -4.23
N ALA A 754 -25.87 6.23 -5.53
CA ALA A 754 -26.79 6.76 -6.52
C ALA A 754 -28.24 6.28 -6.25
N ASN A 755 -28.46 5.02 -5.89
CA ASN A 755 -29.75 4.49 -5.50
C ASN A 755 -30.32 5.24 -4.28
N LYS A 756 -29.57 5.34 -3.20
CA LYS A 756 -29.95 6.08 -1.97
C LYS A 756 -30.22 7.56 -2.25
N PHE A 757 -29.40 8.18 -3.10
CA PHE A 757 -29.58 9.57 -3.50
C PHE A 757 -30.88 9.78 -4.28
N ILE A 758 -31.17 8.93 -5.25
CA ILE A 758 -32.41 8.98 -6.05
C ILE A 758 -33.63 8.71 -5.16
N ALA A 759 -33.52 7.77 -4.19
CA ALA A 759 -34.54 7.48 -3.21
C ALA A 759 -34.75 8.60 -2.19
N LYS A 760 -33.85 9.59 -2.12
CA LYS A 760 -33.79 10.68 -1.13
C LYS A 760 -33.66 10.21 0.32
N ASP A 761 -32.97 9.12 0.54
CA ASP A 761 -32.59 8.66 1.86
C ASP A 761 -31.31 9.38 2.32
N TYR A 762 -31.46 10.65 2.74
CA TYR A 762 -30.32 11.52 3.06
C TYR A 762 -29.76 11.32 4.47
N ASP A 763 -30.50 10.68 5.38
CA ASP A 763 -30.07 10.54 6.76
C ASP A 763 -28.94 9.51 6.91
N SER A 764 -29.04 8.38 6.22
CA SER A 764 -27.95 7.38 6.14
C SER A 764 -26.84 7.81 5.18
N LEU A 765 -27.23 8.47 4.08
CA LEU A 765 -26.36 8.79 2.96
C LEU A 765 -25.21 9.78 3.30
N TYR A 766 -25.47 10.73 4.24
CA TYR A 766 -24.51 11.81 4.51
C TYR A 766 -23.16 11.29 5.03
N THR A 767 -23.19 10.36 5.96
CA THR A 767 -21.97 9.76 6.54
C THR A 767 -21.27 8.82 5.53
N GLU A 768 -22.07 7.99 4.83
CA GLU A 768 -21.56 7.05 3.83
C GLU A 768 -20.88 7.77 2.67
N LEU A 769 -21.44 8.89 2.21
CA LEU A 769 -20.89 9.68 1.10
C LEU A 769 -19.46 10.14 1.37
N PHE A 770 -19.15 10.59 2.59
CA PHE A 770 -17.79 10.96 2.96
C PHE A 770 -16.82 9.78 2.92
N ASN A 771 -17.23 8.61 3.40
CA ASN A 771 -16.43 7.40 3.38
C ASN A 771 -16.13 6.96 1.94
N VAL A 772 -17.14 6.99 1.07
CA VAL A 772 -16.99 6.60 -0.34
C VAL A 772 -16.14 7.62 -1.11
N VAL A 773 -16.27 8.92 -0.84
CA VAL A 773 -15.40 9.97 -1.42
C VAL A 773 -13.95 9.75 -0.98
N ALA A 774 -13.71 9.43 0.29
CA ALA A 774 -12.38 9.11 0.79
C ALA A 774 -11.81 7.83 0.13
N TYR A 775 -12.63 6.79 -0.02
CA TYR A 775 -12.24 5.57 -0.73
C TYR A 775 -11.88 5.86 -2.19
N ALA A 776 -12.73 6.57 -2.94
CA ALA A 776 -12.47 6.94 -4.34
C ALA A 776 -11.18 7.78 -4.48
N ASN A 777 -10.88 8.63 -3.49
CA ASN A 777 -9.62 9.36 -3.44
C ASN A 777 -8.41 8.45 -3.23
N ASN A 778 -8.51 7.47 -2.34
CA ASN A 778 -7.42 6.53 -2.04
C ASN A 778 -7.09 5.61 -3.23
N VAL A 779 -8.11 5.24 -4.02
CA VAL A 779 -7.92 4.40 -5.23
C VAL A 779 -7.68 5.23 -6.49
N ASN A 780 -7.52 6.56 -6.38
CA ASN A 780 -7.33 7.51 -7.48
C ASN A 780 -8.48 7.53 -8.52
N ASP A 781 -9.71 7.15 -8.12
CA ASP A 781 -10.90 7.30 -8.97
C ASP A 781 -11.43 8.74 -8.91
N SER A 782 -10.73 9.63 -9.61
CA SER A 782 -11.05 11.07 -9.64
C SER A 782 -12.43 11.36 -10.22
N PHE A 783 -12.92 10.56 -11.17
CA PHE A 783 -14.25 10.73 -11.75
C PHE A 783 -15.34 10.50 -10.70
N THR A 784 -15.37 9.32 -10.07
CA THR A 784 -16.35 8.98 -9.03
C THR A 784 -16.29 9.97 -7.86
N LYS A 785 -15.10 10.29 -7.36
CA LYS A 785 -14.89 11.27 -6.30
C LYS A 785 -15.58 12.61 -6.58
N ASN A 786 -15.39 13.18 -7.76
CA ASN A 786 -15.90 14.52 -8.07
C ASN A 786 -17.40 14.51 -8.41
N ILE A 787 -17.93 13.45 -9.03
CA ILE A 787 -19.37 13.26 -9.17
C ILE A 787 -20.05 13.17 -7.80
N LEU A 788 -19.49 12.40 -6.85
CA LEU A 788 -20.05 12.28 -5.50
C LEU A 788 -20.03 13.62 -4.73
N LYS A 789 -18.98 14.45 -4.90
CA LYS A 789 -18.97 15.82 -4.36
C LYS A 789 -20.09 16.68 -4.95
N THR A 790 -20.40 16.48 -6.22
CA THR A 790 -21.53 17.19 -6.86
C THR A 790 -22.88 16.77 -6.26
N LEU A 791 -23.06 15.46 -5.93
CA LEU A 791 -24.24 14.98 -5.24
C LEU A 791 -24.35 15.58 -3.81
N LEU A 792 -23.22 15.74 -3.11
CA LEU A 792 -23.18 16.42 -1.82
C LEU A 792 -23.71 17.85 -1.90
N ALA A 793 -23.36 18.59 -2.96
CA ALA A 793 -23.87 19.94 -3.18
C ALA A 793 -25.40 19.96 -3.33
N LYS A 794 -26.00 18.95 -4.00
CA LYS A 794 -27.47 18.83 -4.08
C LYS A 794 -28.09 18.57 -2.71
N MET A 795 -27.51 17.69 -1.90
CA MET A 795 -28.00 17.43 -0.53
C MET A 795 -27.94 18.69 0.35
N LEU A 796 -26.88 19.49 0.22
CA LEU A 796 -26.78 20.78 0.92
C LEU A 796 -27.84 21.76 0.46
N THR A 797 -28.18 21.79 -0.84
CA THR A 797 -29.27 22.59 -1.37
C THR A 797 -30.60 22.20 -0.75
N ASP A 798 -30.90 20.91 -0.69
CA ASP A 798 -32.13 20.39 -0.12
C ASP A 798 -32.23 20.64 1.41
N LYS A 799 -31.08 20.87 2.09
CA LYS A 799 -30.96 21.34 3.49
C LYS A 799 -30.96 22.86 3.67
N ASN A 800 -31.25 23.64 2.63
CA ASN A 800 -31.21 25.10 2.59
C ASN A 800 -29.83 25.74 2.77
N GLU A 801 -28.73 25.00 2.55
CA GLU A 801 -27.35 25.51 2.59
C GLU A 801 -26.83 25.91 1.18
N SER A 802 -27.66 26.63 0.42
CA SER A 802 -27.41 26.93 -1.01
C SER A 802 -26.10 27.66 -1.29
N LYS A 803 -25.56 28.48 -0.36
CA LYS A 803 -24.27 29.16 -0.55
C LYS A 803 -23.11 28.15 -0.60
N LYS A 804 -23.03 27.24 0.36
CA LYS A 804 -21.99 26.18 0.39
C LYS A 804 -22.12 25.26 -0.82
N ALA A 805 -23.36 24.95 -1.21
CA ALA A 805 -23.63 24.14 -2.39
C ALA A 805 -23.05 24.81 -3.67
N LEU A 806 -23.26 26.12 -3.84
CA LEU A 806 -22.72 26.86 -4.98
C LEU A 806 -21.18 26.87 -5.01
N GLU A 807 -20.53 27.10 -3.86
CA GLU A 807 -19.06 27.05 -3.74
C GLU A 807 -18.49 25.69 -4.23
N ILE A 808 -19.09 24.59 -3.76
CA ILE A 808 -18.70 23.24 -4.20
C ILE A 808 -18.96 23.08 -5.71
N LEU A 809 -20.11 23.50 -6.21
CA LEU A 809 -20.47 23.34 -7.63
C LEU A 809 -19.56 24.16 -8.55
N GLU A 810 -19.16 25.37 -8.17
CA GLU A 810 -18.22 26.20 -8.93
C GLU A 810 -16.83 25.54 -8.99
N GLU A 811 -16.33 24.98 -7.88
CA GLU A 811 -15.11 24.17 -7.86
C GLU A 811 -15.22 22.97 -8.81
N GLN A 812 -16.35 22.25 -8.75
CA GLN A 812 -16.55 21.07 -9.60
C GLN A 812 -16.71 21.42 -11.08
N VAL A 813 -17.39 22.52 -11.43
CA VAL A 813 -17.44 23.01 -12.83
C VAL A 813 -16.03 23.30 -13.35
N ALA A 814 -15.20 24.01 -12.56
CA ALA A 814 -13.83 24.30 -12.96
C ALA A 814 -13.00 23.01 -13.20
N TYR A 815 -13.14 22.03 -12.32
CA TYR A 815 -12.50 20.72 -12.48
C TYR A 815 -12.96 20.00 -13.75
N PHE A 816 -14.29 19.78 -13.91
CA PHE A 816 -14.82 19.05 -15.06
C PHE A 816 -14.58 19.75 -16.40
N ALA A 817 -14.60 21.09 -16.43
CA ALA A 817 -14.28 21.85 -17.62
C ALA A 817 -12.81 21.71 -18.01
N LYS A 818 -11.89 21.76 -17.04
CA LYS A 818 -10.46 21.51 -17.25
C LYS A 818 -10.20 20.12 -17.80
N GLU A 819 -10.81 19.10 -17.21
CA GLU A 819 -10.67 17.70 -17.63
C GLU A 819 -11.56 17.35 -18.85
N LYS A 820 -12.32 18.30 -19.40
CA LYS A 820 -13.25 18.15 -20.52
C LYS A 820 -14.33 17.07 -20.32
N VAL A 821 -14.75 16.84 -19.06
CA VAL A 821 -15.76 15.85 -18.69
C VAL A 821 -17.16 16.44 -18.84
N ALA A 822 -17.78 16.29 -19.99
CA ALA A 822 -19.05 16.93 -20.34
C ALA A 822 -20.19 16.57 -19.36
N THR A 823 -20.33 15.29 -18.97
CA THR A 823 -21.37 14.84 -18.02
C THR A 823 -21.28 15.56 -16.68
N GLY A 824 -20.06 15.73 -16.15
CA GLY A 824 -19.85 16.45 -14.88
C GLY A 824 -20.23 17.92 -14.98
N VAL A 825 -19.89 18.59 -16.08
CA VAL A 825 -20.29 19.98 -16.34
C VAL A 825 -21.81 20.10 -16.42
N LEU A 826 -22.48 19.22 -17.18
CA LEU A 826 -23.94 19.21 -17.31
C LEU A 826 -24.64 19.01 -15.99
N LEU A 827 -24.17 18.07 -15.16
CA LEU A 827 -24.73 17.84 -13.83
C LEU A 827 -24.58 19.07 -12.91
N CYS A 828 -23.40 19.67 -12.88
CA CYS A 828 -23.18 20.89 -12.09
C CYS A 828 -24.06 22.05 -12.60
N TRP A 829 -24.14 22.27 -13.88
CA TRP A 829 -24.95 23.35 -14.45
C TRP A 829 -26.45 23.13 -14.22
N TYR A 830 -26.92 21.88 -14.25
CA TYR A 830 -28.30 21.58 -13.86
C TYR A 830 -28.58 22.03 -12.43
N LEU A 831 -27.72 21.66 -11.47
CA LEU A 831 -27.88 22.01 -10.06
C LEU A 831 -27.71 23.51 -9.80
N ILE A 832 -26.77 24.16 -10.46
CA ILE A 832 -26.60 25.63 -10.39
C ILE A 832 -27.85 26.36 -10.91
N ALA A 833 -28.42 25.91 -12.02
CA ALA A 833 -29.63 26.51 -12.59
C ALA A 833 -30.84 26.31 -11.67
N GLU A 834 -31.01 25.15 -11.05
CA GLU A 834 -32.03 24.92 -10.01
C GLU A 834 -31.88 25.90 -8.83
N ILE A 835 -30.66 26.03 -8.27
CA ILE A 835 -30.38 26.94 -7.14
C ILE A 835 -30.63 28.40 -7.55
N LYS A 836 -30.16 28.81 -8.71
CA LYS A 836 -30.28 30.19 -9.21
C LYS A 836 -31.72 30.56 -9.56
N LEU A 837 -32.52 29.61 -10.01
CA LEU A 837 -33.97 29.83 -10.22
C LEU A 837 -34.64 30.31 -8.92
N VAL A 838 -34.25 29.76 -7.77
CA VAL A 838 -34.81 30.15 -6.46
C VAL A 838 -34.18 31.44 -5.92
N LEU A 839 -32.86 31.63 -6.06
CA LEU A 839 -32.13 32.71 -5.38
C LEU A 839 -31.97 33.99 -6.21
N SER A 840 -31.71 33.89 -7.52
CA SER A 840 -31.18 34.98 -8.35
C SER A 840 -32.06 35.40 -9.52
N GLY A 841 -33.21 34.71 -9.71
CA GLY A 841 -34.16 35.02 -10.75
C GLY A 841 -34.00 34.18 -12.03
N THR A 842 -35.06 34.27 -12.84
CA THR A 842 -35.34 33.36 -13.95
C THR A 842 -34.42 33.50 -15.13
N GLN A 843 -33.87 34.70 -15.42
CA GLN A 843 -33.09 34.92 -16.64
C GLN A 843 -31.74 34.20 -16.62
N PHE A 844 -31.01 34.31 -15.49
CA PHE A 844 -29.69 33.67 -15.37
C PHE A 844 -29.81 32.11 -15.37
N ALA A 845 -30.84 31.57 -14.71
CA ALA A 845 -31.13 30.14 -14.77
C ALA A 845 -31.43 29.67 -16.20
N LEU A 846 -32.18 30.47 -16.98
CA LEU A 846 -32.54 30.15 -18.34
C LEU A 846 -31.32 30.14 -19.28
N ASP A 847 -30.40 31.12 -19.13
CA ASP A 847 -29.20 31.20 -19.94
C ASP A 847 -28.27 29.99 -19.73
N ILE A 848 -28.10 29.57 -18.47
CA ILE A 848 -27.31 28.33 -18.13
C ILE A 848 -28.02 27.10 -18.71
N ALA A 849 -29.33 26.97 -18.49
CA ALA A 849 -30.07 25.77 -18.91
C ALA A 849 -30.09 25.64 -20.45
N ASN A 850 -30.22 26.69 -21.21
CA ASN A 850 -30.14 26.65 -22.66
C ASN A 850 -28.74 26.26 -23.17
N LYS A 851 -27.67 26.88 -22.64
CA LYS A 851 -26.29 26.47 -22.98
C LYS A 851 -26.03 25.01 -22.69
N ALA A 852 -26.50 24.53 -21.55
CA ALA A 852 -26.36 23.12 -21.16
C ALA A 852 -27.15 22.20 -22.08
N LEU A 853 -28.37 22.58 -22.47
CA LEU A 853 -29.19 21.83 -23.41
C LEU A 853 -28.50 21.68 -24.78
N ASP A 854 -27.93 22.78 -25.29
CA ASP A 854 -27.17 22.77 -26.56
C ASP A 854 -25.98 21.78 -26.50
N ILE A 855 -25.25 21.78 -25.40
CA ILE A 855 -24.16 20.82 -25.18
C ILE A 855 -24.67 19.41 -25.11
N ALA A 856 -25.75 19.15 -24.35
CA ALA A 856 -26.35 17.84 -24.20
C ALA A 856 -26.87 17.26 -25.54
N GLN A 857 -27.34 18.11 -26.44
CA GLN A 857 -27.81 17.74 -27.79
C GLN A 857 -26.68 17.59 -28.80
N GLY A 858 -25.46 17.99 -28.46
CA GLY A 858 -24.33 17.86 -29.37
C GLY A 858 -24.08 16.42 -29.83
N PRO A 859 -23.64 16.20 -31.08
CA PRO A 859 -23.57 14.86 -31.69
C PRO A 859 -22.63 13.88 -30.96
N ASN A 860 -21.59 14.40 -30.31
CA ASN A 860 -20.63 13.59 -29.56
C ASN A 860 -21.15 13.15 -28.18
N ILE A 861 -22.04 13.96 -27.59
CA ILE A 861 -22.58 13.71 -26.25
C ILE A 861 -23.93 13.03 -26.34
N ASN A 862 -24.89 13.66 -27.03
CA ASN A 862 -26.23 13.17 -27.32
C ASN A 862 -26.90 12.45 -26.12
N ASN A 863 -26.91 13.14 -24.96
CA ASN A 863 -27.34 12.56 -23.69
C ASN A 863 -28.84 12.81 -23.42
N TYR A 864 -29.67 11.81 -23.70
CA TYR A 864 -31.12 11.91 -23.57
C TYR A 864 -31.60 12.16 -22.13
N TYR A 865 -30.86 11.66 -21.14
CA TYR A 865 -31.17 11.91 -19.74
C TYR A 865 -31.08 13.43 -19.39
N PHE A 866 -29.99 14.09 -19.78
CA PHE A 866 -29.85 15.53 -19.57
C PHE A 866 -30.74 16.35 -20.50
N ILE A 867 -30.97 15.90 -21.73
CA ILE A 867 -31.91 16.56 -22.65
C ILE A 867 -33.30 16.62 -21.99
N ALA A 868 -33.78 15.53 -21.40
CA ALA A 868 -35.05 15.52 -20.69
C ALA A 868 -35.03 16.45 -19.49
N LEU A 869 -33.99 16.33 -18.62
CA LEU A 869 -33.87 17.16 -17.41
C LEU A 869 -33.84 18.67 -17.72
N PHE A 870 -33.06 19.11 -18.73
CA PHE A 870 -32.98 20.53 -19.04
C PHE A 870 -34.27 21.05 -19.72
N ASN A 871 -34.94 20.25 -20.57
CA ASN A 871 -36.24 20.66 -21.11
C ASN A 871 -37.26 20.82 -19.97
N LYS A 872 -37.29 19.92 -18.97
CA LYS A 872 -38.15 20.05 -17.79
C LYS A 872 -37.83 21.34 -17.02
N LEU A 873 -36.55 21.60 -16.72
CA LEU A 873 -36.11 22.78 -15.99
C LEU A 873 -36.44 24.08 -16.75
N ILE A 874 -36.21 24.15 -18.05
CA ILE A 874 -36.58 25.30 -18.90
C ILE A 874 -38.09 25.51 -18.86
N GLY A 875 -38.88 24.44 -18.89
CA GLY A 875 -40.33 24.50 -18.73
C GLY A 875 -40.73 25.09 -17.36
N GLU A 876 -40.07 24.69 -16.28
CA GLU A 876 -40.25 25.29 -14.94
C GLU A 876 -39.88 26.78 -14.88
N ILE A 877 -38.78 27.15 -15.54
CA ILE A 877 -38.35 28.56 -15.58
C ILE A 877 -39.36 29.39 -16.33
N TYR A 878 -39.92 28.91 -17.49
CA TYR A 878 -40.96 29.63 -18.22
C TYR A 878 -42.27 29.70 -17.44
N MET A 879 -42.61 28.69 -16.67
CA MET A 879 -43.74 28.76 -15.71
C MET A 879 -43.52 29.88 -14.70
N ALA A 880 -42.34 29.98 -14.08
CA ALA A 880 -41.99 31.07 -13.17
C ALA A 880 -42.01 32.44 -13.81
N LYS A 881 -41.76 32.54 -15.12
CA LYS A 881 -41.91 33.78 -15.93
C LYS A 881 -43.37 34.04 -16.34
N GLN A 882 -44.31 33.15 -16.08
CA GLN A 882 -45.69 33.19 -16.55
C GLN A 882 -45.87 33.12 -18.09
N ASP A 883 -44.84 32.61 -18.77
CA ASP A 883 -44.92 32.30 -20.21
C ASP A 883 -45.36 30.82 -20.36
N PHE A 884 -46.67 30.62 -20.34
CA PHE A 884 -47.25 29.29 -20.35
C PHE A 884 -47.18 28.61 -21.71
N ASP A 885 -47.10 29.37 -22.81
CA ASP A 885 -46.96 28.78 -24.15
C ASP A 885 -45.57 28.15 -24.32
N SER A 886 -44.51 28.84 -23.98
CA SER A 886 -43.13 28.30 -23.97
C SER A 886 -43.00 27.18 -22.97
N ALA A 887 -43.53 27.33 -21.74
CA ALA A 887 -43.49 26.28 -20.70
C ALA A 887 -44.08 24.96 -21.21
N LYS A 888 -45.26 25.00 -21.88
CA LYS A 888 -45.92 23.84 -22.45
C LYS A 888 -45.02 23.08 -23.43
N VAL A 889 -44.40 23.83 -24.36
CA VAL A 889 -43.54 23.25 -25.39
C VAL A 889 -42.37 22.49 -24.80
N TYR A 890 -41.70 23.07 -23.82
CA TYR A 890 -40.53 22.42 -23.16
C TYR A 890 -40.93 21.24 -22.28
N LEU A 891 -42.03 21.33 -21.54
CA LEU A 891 -42.52 20.19 -20.74
C LEU A 891 -42.95 19.02 -21.64
N GLU A 892 -43.58 19.29 -22.76
CA GLU A 892 -43.96 18.24 -23.74
C GLU A 892 -42.72 17.61 -24.38
N LYS A 893 -41.69 18.38 -24.71
CA LYS A 893 -40.40 17.85 -25.18
C LYS A 893 -39.74 16.95 -24.15
N SER A 894 -39.71 17.32 -22.86
CA SER A 894 -39.19 16.49 -21.79
C SER A 894 -39.95 15.16 -21.70
N ILE A 895 -41.30 15.22 -21.65
CA ILE A 895 -42.15 14.02 -21.61
C ILE A 895 -41.92 13.12 -22.82
N PHE A 896 -41.75 13.70 -24.01
CA PHE A 896 -41.49 12.94 -25.24
C PHE A 896 -40.19 12.16 -25.14
N VAL A 897 -39.09 12.83 -24.77
CA VAL A 897 -37.76 12.19 -24.60
C VAL A 897 -37.80 11.15 -23.51
N ALA A 898 -38.37 11.46 -22.34
CA ALA A 898 -38.45 10.55 -21.20
C ALA A 898 -39.25 9.27 -21.52
N LYS A 899 -40.32 9.36 -22.35
CA LYS A 899 -41.08 8.21 -22.84
C LYS A 899 -40.29 7.40 -23.82
N GLN A 900 -39.69 8.06 -24.82
CA GLN A 900 -38.96 7.37 -25.90
C GLN A 900 -37.84 6.49 -25.34
N PHE A 901 -37.14 6.98 -24.31
CA PHE A 901 -35.98 6.31 -23.69
C PHE A 901 -36.27 5.65 -22.33
N ASN A 902 -37.57 5.51 -21.98
CA ASN A 902 -38.06 4.84 -20.78
C ASN A 902 -37.43 5.32 -19.46
N LEU A 903 -37.22 6.63 -19.32
CA LEU A 903 -36.63 7.27 -18.15
C LEU A 903 -37.71 7.49 -17.07
N LEU A 904 -38.07 6.42 -16.37
CA LEU A 904 -39.26 6.36 -15.49
C LEU A 904 -39.26 7.44 -14.42
N THR A 905 -38.14 7.67 -13.73
CA THR A 905 -38.02 8.67 -12.67
C THR A 905 -38.23 10.10 -13.20
N ILE A 906 -37.68 10.43 -14.36
CA ILE A 906 -37.87 11.73 -15.01
C ILE A 906 -39.32 11.86 -15.45
N LEU A 907 -39.87 10.84 -16.09
CA LEU A 907 -41.25 10.83 -16.61
C LEU A 907 -42.29 11.07 -15.50
N VAL A 908 -42.09 10.50 -14.31
CA VAL A 908 -42.97 10.77 -13.15
C VAL A 908 -42.87 12.23 -12.75
N LYS A 909 -41.65 12.77 -12.61
CA LYS A 909 -41.44 14.19 -12.30
C LYS A 909 -41.99 15.15 -13.34
N ASP A 910 -41.86 14.78 -14.60
CA ASP A 910 -42.42 15.54 -15.73
C ASP A 910 -43.97 15.60 -15.65
N TYR A 911 -44.62 14.47 -15.39
CA TYR A 911 -46.09 14.46 -15.22
C TYR A 911 -46.53 15.24 -14.00
N ILE A 912 -45.80 15.22 -12.88
CA ILE A 912 -46.08 16.05 -11.71
C ILE A 912 -45.94 17.53 -12.09
N GLN A 913 -44.90 17.91 -12.79
CA GLN A 913 -44.66 19.28 -13.19
C GLN A 913 -45.70 19.76 -14.22
N TYR A 914 -46.08 18.90 -15.14
CA TYR A 914 -47.13 19.21 -16.12
C TYR A 914 -48.54 19.29 -15.43
N ALA A 915 -48.75 18.53 -14.35
CA ALA A 915 -49.91 18.70 -13.51
C ALA A 915 -49.96 20.08 -12.80
N LYS A 916 -48.80 20.53 -12.29
CA LYS A 916 -48.64 21.88 -11.68
C LYS A 916 -48.85 22.98 -12.72
N PHE A 917 -48.36 22.81 -13.93
CA PHE A 917 -48.63 23.71 -15.04
C PHE A 917 -50.16 23.92 -15.27
N TYR A 918 -50.96 22.86 -15.28
CA TYR A 918 -52.39 22.97 -15.38
C TYR A 918 -53.04 23.60 -14.12
N GLN A 919 -52.41 23.45 -12.93
CA GLN A 919 -52.91 24.12 -11.73
C GLN A 919 -52.69 25.63 -11.80
N GLU A 920 -51.56 26.10 -12.30
CA GLU A 920 -51.27 27.54 -12.51
C GLU A 920 -52.26 28.16 -13.53
N LEU A 921 -52.55 27.45 -14.61
CA LEU A 921 -53.57 27.86 -15.55
C LEU A 921 -54.99 27.88 -14.97
N ALA A 922 -55.23 27.17 -13.89
CA ALA A 922 -56.52 27.15 -13.19
C ALA A 922 -56.66 28.22 -12.09
N LEU A 923 -55.58 28.96 -11.76
CA LEU A 923 -55.64 30.04 -10.75
C LEU A 923 -56.57 31.19 -11.14
N PRO A 924 -56.53 31.71 -12.39
CA PRO A 924 -57.52 32.71 -12.79
C PRO A 924 -58.95 32.16 -12.81
N LYS A 925 -59.96 32.97 -12.40
CA LYS A 925 -61.36 32.57 -12.51
C LYS A 925 -61.81 32.64 -13.98
N SER A 926 -61.68 31.49 -14.67
CA SER A 926 -62.08 31.35 -16.07
C SER A 926 -63.07 30.18 -16.26
N THR A 927 -63.79 30.20 -17.35
CA THR A 927 -64.72 29.11 -17.76
C THR A 927 -63.97 27.79 -18.02
N LEU A 928 -62.67 27.82 -18.28
CA LEU A 928 -61.81 26.69 -18.55
C LEU A 928 -61.20 26.06 -17.27
N ARG A 929 -61.40 26.70 -16.11
CA ARG A 929 -60.80 26.24 -14.86
C ARG A 929 -61.05 24.77 -14.52
N ALA A 930 -62.29 24.29 -14.67
CA ALA A 930 -62.69 22.90 -14.43
C ALA A 930 -61.94 21.95 -15.39
N ASN A 931 -61.74 22.38 -16.65
CA ASN A 931 -61.01 21.56 -17.62
C ASN A 931 -59.54 21.47 -17.29
N TYR A 932 -58.88 22.55 -16.89
CA TYR A 932 -57.51 22.53 -16.45
C TYR A 932 -57.26 21.62 -15.23
N ILE A 933 -58.17 21.66 -14.25
CA ILE A 933 -58.08 20.75 -13.09
C ILE A 933 -58.26 19.31 -13.51
N LYS A 934 -59.17 19.01 -14.47
CA LYS A 934 -59.30 17.65 -15.03
C LYS A 934 -58.04 17.19 -15.70
N GLN A 935 -57.38 18.05 -16.44
CA GLN A 935 -56.07 17.74 -17.04
C GLN A 935 -54.96 17.51 -16.01
N SER A 936 -54.88 18.34 -14.97
CA SER A 936 -53.96 18.16 -13.84
C SER A 936 -54.14 16.79 -13.18
N LEU A 937 -55.38 16.38 -12.87
CA LEU A 937 -55.70 15.04 -12.33
C LEU A 937 -55.29 13.92 -13.23
N LYS A 938 -55.51 14.08 -14.58
CA LYS A 938 -55.04 13.09 -15.55
C LYS A 938 -53.52 12.95 -15.52
N MET A 939 -52.76 14.03 -15.41
CA MET A 939 -51.29 13.94 -15.31
C MET A 939 -50.84 13.27 -14.01
N PHE A 940 -51.47 13.56 -12.87
CA PHE A 940 -51.20 12.83 -11.64
C PHE A 940 -51.49 11.34 -11.72
N GLN A 941 -52.60 10.98 -12.41
CA GLN A 941 -52.91 9.56 -12.63
C GLN A 941 -51.83 8.87 -13.52
N MET A 942 -51.33 9.56 -14.54
CA MET A 942 -50.21 9.06 -15.37
C MET A 942 -48.95 8.93 -14.56
N ALA A 943 -48.60 9.93 -13.73
CA ALA A 943 -47.47 9.87 -12.77
C ALA A 943 -47.62 8.66 -11.84
N LYS A 944 -48.79 8.42 -11.28
CA LYS A 944 -49.07 7.30 -10.38
C LYS A 944 -48.88 5.96 -11.10
N ASN A 945 -49.38 5.80 -12.30
CA ASN A 945 -49.21 4.57 -13.07
C ASN A 945 -47.73 4.24 -13.34
N VAL A 946 -46.94 5.25 -13.76
CA VAL A 946 -45.51 5.09 -13.98
C VAL A 946 -44.76 4.80 -12.67
N SER A 947 -45.13 5.46 -11.56
CA SER A 947 -44.47 5.27 -10.26
C SER A 947 -44.72 3.88 -9.65
N ILE A 948 -45.81 3.24 -10.02
CA ILE A 948 -46.07 1.85 -9.64
C ILE A 948 -45.14 0.90 -10.40
N VAL A 949 -44.95 1.15 -11.71
CA VAL A 949 -44.02 0.36 -12.54
C VAL A 949 -42.55 0.54 -12.04
N ALA A 950 -42.20 1.75 -11.65
CA ALA A 950 -40.85 2.08 -11.10
C ALA A 950 -40.64 1.59 -9.66
N GLU A 951 -41.69 1.13 -8.96
CA GLU A 951 -41.68 0.73 -7.54
C GLU A 951 -40.98 1.73 -6.61
N HIS A 952 -41.12 3.05 -6.87
CA HIS A 952 -40.35 4.09 -6.19
C HIS A 952 -41.16 4.75 -5.04
N PRO A 953 -40.93 4.39 -3.75
CA PRO A 953 -41.76 4.82 -2.62
C PRO A 953 -41.82 6.34 -2.44
N HIS A 954 -40.66 7.03 -2.60
CA HIS A 954 -40.59 8.48 -2.47
C HIS A 954 -41.42 9.21 -3.52
N LEU A 955 -41.39 8.78 -4.80
CA LEU A 955 -42.20 9.37 -5.86
C LEU A 955 -43.69 9.13 -5.61
N GLN A 956 -44.04 7.93 -5.12
CA GLN A 956 -45.45 7.65 -4.73
C GLN A 956 -45.92 8.52 -3.55
N LYS A 957 -45.03 8.80 -2.60
CA LYS A 957 -45.33 9.74 -1.49
C LYS A 957 -45.52 11.15 -2.04
N LEU A 958 -44.61 11.64 -2.87
CA LEU A 958 -44.70 12.95 -3.50
C LEU A 958 -46.00 13.14 -4.29
N ILE A 959 -46.42 12.15 -5.10
CA ILE A 959 -47.69 12.19 -5.84
C ILE A 959 -48.87 12.29 -4.86
N ARG A 960 -48.86 11.58 -3.73
CA ARG A 960 -49.92 11.64 -2.73
C ARG A 960 -50.01 13.03 -2.08
N GLU A 961 -48.85 13.62 -1.76
CA GLU A 961 -48.76 14.97 -1.18
C GLU A 961 -49.31 16.01 -2.15
N GLU A 962 -48.87 16.00 -3.40
CA GLU A 962 -49.33 16.92 -4.43
C GLU A 962 -50.83 16.76 -4.77
N LEU A 963 -51.35 15.54 -4.80
CA LEU A 963 -52.80 15.29 -4.92
C LEU A 963 -53.60 15.83 -3.72
N SER A 964 -53.03 15.76 -2.51
CA SER A 964 -53.67 16.34 -1.31
C SER A 964 -53.74 17.85 -1.42
N ILE A 965 -52.68 18.53 -1.90
CA ILE A 965 -52.66 19.97 -2.17
C ILE A 965 -53.70 20.35 -3.20
N LEU A 966 -53.76 19.62 -4.33
CA LEU A 966 -54.79 19.87 -5.34
C LEU A 966 -56.20 19.65 -4.83
N THR A 967 -56.41 18.60 -4.03
CA THR A 967 -57.73 18.34 -3.41
C THR A 967 -58.17 19.48 -2.48
N SER A 968 -57.23 20.00 -1.67
CA SER A 968 -57.45 21.14 -0.82
C SER A 968 -57.76 22.43 -1.60
N PHE A 969 -57.03 22.66 -2.66
CA PHE A 969 -57.27 23.76 -3.61
C PHE A 969 -58.71 23.67 -4.21
N CYS A 970 -59.12 22.48 -4.66
CA CYS A 970 -60.46 22.27 -5.22
C CYS A 970 -61.56 22.55 -4.16
N LYS A 971 -61.36 22.09 -2.93
CA LYS A 971 -62.33 22.35 -1.84
C LYS A 971 -62.46 23.83 -1.53
N LEU A 972 -61.37 24.56 -1.41
CA LEU A 972 -61.33 26.01 -1.18
C LEU A 972 -62.00 26.81 -2.29
N ASN A 973 -62.01 26.32 -3.50
CA ASN A 973 -62.56 27.00 -4.66
C ASN A 973 -63.93 26.46 -5.13
N GLY A 974 -64.56 25.59 -4.34
CA GLY A 974 -65.90 25.06 -4.62
C GLY A 974 -65.98 24.12 -5.84
N ILE A 975 -64.89 23.49 -6.22
CA ILE A 975 -64.84 22.59 -7.36
C ILE A 975 -65.11 21.15 -6.90
N ILE A 976 -66.21 20.56 -7.39
CA ILE A 976 -66.62 19.22 -7.01
C ILE A 976 -65.79 18.20 -7.84
N LEU A 977 -64.93 17.46 -7.20
CA LEU A 977 -64.26 16.32 -7.80
C LEU A 977 -65.25 15.10 -7.74
N LYS A 978 -65.58 14.50 -8.90
CA LYS A 978 -66.40 13.28 -8.93
C LYS A 978 -65.74 12.16 -8.15
N LYS A 979 -66.51 11.45 -7.26
CA LYS A 979 -66.03 10.24 -6.55
C LYS A 979 -65.58 9.16 -7.58
N GLY A 980 -64.31 8.97 -7.73
CA GLY A 980 -63.68 7.99 -8.66
C GLY A 980 -62.18 8.19 -8.90
N THR A 981 -61.61 9.29 -8.40
CA THR A 981 -60.21 9.67 -8.58
C THR A 981 -59.40 9.60 -7.30
N LYS A 982 -59.73 8.65 -6.39
CA LYS A 982 -58.91 8.34 -5.22
C LYS A 982 -57.93 7.25 -5.52
#